data_7ce5bfbe2224dce1536a475a2e52bcc7
#
_entry.id   7ce5bfbe2224dce1536a475a2e52bcc7
#
_cell.length_a   1.000
_cell.length_b   1.000
_cell.length_c   1.000
_cell.angle_alpha   90.00
_cell.angle_beta   90.00
_cell.angle_gamma   90.00
#
_symmetry.space_group_name_H-M   'P 1'
#
loop_
_entity.id
_entity.type
_entity.pdbx_description
1 polymer ?
#
loop_
_entity_poly.entity_id
_entity_poly.type
_entity_poly.pdbx_seq_one_letter_code
_entity_poly.pdbx_strand_id
1 'polypeptide(L)'
;MARLAFSVKQLSKSIYVNPPQRPLLLILRYYSSQNDKEKPKPTIKTKRAQSMARLINTTSWSADLESSLSSMCSSPSKTTVDQTLRLVKSPQKALQFFDWVQQIGFSHNDQSFFLMLEILGRSRNLNIARNFLLSIEKRSGGSIKPGDKFFNSLIRSYGNAGLFQESIKIFTMMKSIGVSPSVITFNSLLMILLKRGRTNMAKSVFDEMLSTFGVTPDVYTFNILIRGFCKNSMVDEGFRFFKEMERFKCDPDVVTYNTIVDGLCRVGKVNTACNVVKGMGRKVADLNPNVVSYTTLIRGYCMKQDIDEALVTFEEMINRGLKPSRVTYNTLIKGLCEARKLDKIKEILEGAKDNGGFTPDTCTFNTLINAHCGGENLVEALNMFERIKELRVLPDSATYSVLIRSLCQKGDFERAEKLFDELSGKEILLSETGCTPLVAAYNPMFEYLCGNGKSKKAERVFRQLMRRGTQDPSTFKTLIMGHCAEGTFEAGYELLVLMLRRDYLPDFETYDSLINGLLEKGEALVAQQTLEKMLKSSHLPRTSTFHSILTGLVKKKCARESASMIMLMLEKKIRQSIGLSTDAVILLFGSGLKEKAFQIMGLLYDNGFEVGMEEVLGFLCQSRKLLEAHKMLLFGSEKHHSIDIHICSTVLEGLCKIHKLSEAFQLYYELVEKGVHQQLSCLEDLKNALEASGKREEAEFVSKRIPKQLQPDKALKVS
;
A
#
# COMPACT_ATOMS: atom_id res chain seq x y z
N MET A 1 17.96 9.91 -42.11
CA MET A 1 18.30 9.19 -40.85
C MET A 1 19.80 9.00 -40.63
N ALA A 2 20.59 8.48 -41.59
CA ALA A 2 22.04 8.42 -41.48
C ALA A 2 22.68 9.81 -41.30
N ARG A 3 22.16 10.86 -41.95
CA ARG A 3 22.60 12.26 -41.77
C ARG A 3 22.26 12.87 -40.40
N LEU A 4 21.16 12.51 -39.79
CA LEU A 4 20.80 12.89 -38.41
C LEU A 4 21.82 12.35 -37.39
N ALA A 5 22.24 11.12 -37.58
CA ALA A 5 23.26 10.49 -36.74
C ALA A 5 24.64 11.11 -36.91
N PHE A 6 24.97 11.60 -38.12
CA PHE A 6 26.23 12.30 -38.40
C PHE A 6 26.29 13.70 -37.77
N SER A 7 25.15 14.40 -37.77
CA SER A 7 24.95 15.68 -37.09
C SER A 7 25.15 15.60 -35.59
N VAL A 8 24.66 14.51 -34.96
CA VAL A 8 24.80 14.27 -33.52
C VAL A 8 26.28 13.98 -33.14
N LYS A 9 27.06 13.37 -34.03
CA LYS A 9 28.47 13.06 -33.80
C LYS A 9 29.36 14.31 -33.74
N GLN A 10 29.02 15.38 -34.46
CA GLN A 10 29.74 16.67 -34.40
C GLN A 10 29.39 17.50 -33.15
N LEU A 11 28.19 17.29 -32.54
CA LEU A 11 27.74 18.00 -31.35
C LEU A 11 28.32 17.44 -30.04
N SER A 12 28.94 16.24 -30.08
CA SER A 12 29.43 15.53 -28.87
C SER A 12 30.73 16.09 -28.28
N LYS A 13 31.39 17.07 -28.92
CA LYS A 13 32.70 17.61 -28.45
C LYS A 13 32.60 18.68 -27.35
N SER A 14 31.41 19.10 -26.90
CA SER A 14 31.27 20.21 -25.96
C SER A 14 30.24 20.02 -24.87
N ILE A 15 30.06 18.80 -24.34
CA ILE A 15 29.01 18.57 -23.36
C ILE A 15 29.56 18.17 -21.97
N TYR A 16 29.81 19.17 -21.17
CA TYR A 16 29.61 19.11 -19.70
C TYR A 16 28.30 19.81 -19.41
N VAL A 17 27.24 19.07 -19.10
CA VAL A 17 25.93 19.65 -18.82
C VAL A 17 25.38 19.13 -17.47
N ASN A 18 25.04 20.07 -16.60
CA ASN A 18 24.35 19.87 -15.35
C ASN A 18 22.96 19.20 -15.56
N PRO A 19 22.51 18.31 -14.67
CA PRO A 19 21.24 17.59 -14.81
C PRO A 19 20.03 18.52 -14.65
N PRO A 20 18.88 18.22 -15.33
CA PRO A 20 17.67 19.03 -15.25
C PRO A 20 17.02 18.96 -13.88
N GLN A 21 16.74 20.10 -13.32
CA GLN A 21 16.20 20.27 -11.96
C GLN A 21 14.69 19.99 -11.90
N ARG A 22 14.25 19.28 -10.88
CA ARG A 22 12.82 18.98 -10.60
C ARG A 22 12.05 20.22 -10.14
N PRO A 23 10.76 20.42 -10.51
CA PRO A 23 9.99 21.60 -10.14
C PRO A 23 9.77 21.81 -8.63
N LEU A 24 9.97 20.79 -7.80
CA LEU A 24 9.83 20.85 -6.32
C LEU A 24 11.09 21.29 -5.58
N LEU A 25 12.26 21.30 -6.24
CA LEU A 25 13.52 21.79 -5.67
C LEU A 25 13.74 23.28 -5.95
N LEU A 26 13.02 23.87 -6.89
CA LEU A 26 13.14 25.28 -7.26
C LEU A 26 12.67 26.22 -6.14
N ILE A 27 11.69 25.82 -5.34
CA ILE A 27 11.17 26.67 -4.25
C ILE A 27 12.14 26.73 -3.06
N LEU A 28 12.90 25.66 -2.80
CA LEU A 28 13.95 25.68 -1.77
C LEU A 28 15.25 26.34 -2.25
N ARG A 29 15.48 26.49 -3.56
CA ARG A 29 16.64 27.20 -4.12
C ARG A 29 16.41 28.69 -4.34
N TYR A 30 15.16 29.16 -4.44
CA TYR A 30 14.90 30.59 -4.58
C TYR A 30 15.34 31.39 -3.34
N TYR A 31 15.41 30.74 -2.17
CA TYR A 31 16.02 31.33 -0.96
C TYR A 31 17.53 31.08 -0.80
N SER A 32 18.17 30.31 -1.68
CA SER A 32 19.62 30.03 -1.60
C SER A 32 20.46 30.54 -2.78
N SER A 33 19.86 31.10 -3.84
CA SER A 33 20.57 31.46 -5.07
C SER A 33 21.02 32.93 -5.16
N GLN A 34 21.11 33.63 -4.05
CA GLN A 34 21.80 34.93 -4.03
C GLN A 34 23.26 34.87 -3.58
N ASN A 35 23.89 33.70 -3.50
CA ASN A 35 25.31 33.59 -3.14
C ASN A 35 26.03 32.50 -3.95
N ASP A 36 26.24 32.75 -5.27
CA ASP A 36 27.36 32.16 -5.99
C ASP A 36 28.63 32.96 -5.67
N LYS A 37 28.99 32.96 -4.40
CA LYS A 37 30.36 33.26 -3.96
C LYS A 37 31.07 31.93 -3.74
N GLU A 38 32.33 31.85 -4.15
CA GLU A 38 33.26 30.72 -4.01
C GLU A 38 32.93 29.79 -2.83
N LYS A 39 32.87 28.50 -3.10
CA LYS A 39 32.62 27.48 -2.04
C LYS A 39 33.68 27.69 -0.94
N PRO A 40 33.30 28.09 0.27
CA PRO A 40 34.28 28.32 1.33
C PRO A 40 35.02 27.01 1.60
N LYS A 41 36.34 27.10 1.77
CA LYS A 41 37.18 25.95 2.16
C LYS A 41 36.54 25.27 3.38
N PRO A 42 36.38 23.92 3.39
CA PRO A 42 35.70 23.21 4.45
C PRO A 42 36.34 23.52 5.81
N THR A 43 35.54 24.01 6.73
CA THR A 43 35.97 24.30 8.11
C THR A 43 36.39 23.02 8.83
N ILE A 44 37.18 23.13 9.91
CA ILE A 44 37.59 21.98 10.74
C ILE A 44 36.39 21.17 11.20
N LYS A 45 35.26 21.82 11.53
CA LYS A 45 33.99 21.17 11.92
C LYS A 45 33.40 20.34 10.77
N THR A 46 33.45 20.83 9.54
CA THR A 46 32.98 20.12 8.34
C THR A 46 33.84 18.91 8.03
N LYS A 47 35.17 19.00 8.19
CA LYS A 47 36.09 17.87 8.02
C LYS A 47 35.82 16.76 9.05
N ARG A 48 35.58 17.11 10.32
CA ARG A 48 35.21 16.14 11.38
C ARG A 48 33.90 15.41 11.06
N ALA A 49 32.86 16.14 10.68
CA ALA A 49 31.58 15.55 10.30
C ALA A 49 31.71 14.57 9.12
N GLN A 50 32.53 14.91 8.11
CA GLN A 50 32.83 14.02 6.99
C GLN A 50 33.57 12.75 7.42
N SER A 51 34.54 12.85 8.34
CA SER A 51 35.28 11.69 8.84
C SER A 51 34.37 10.78 9.69
N MET A 52 33.57 11.33 10.58
CA MET A 52 32.58 10.57 11.36
C MET A 52 31.56 9.86 10.45
N ALA A 53 31.01 10.57 9.47
CA ALA A 53 30.04 9.98 8.53
C ALA A 53 30.67 8.88 7.66
N ARG A 54 31.93 9.02 7.24
CA ARG A 54 32.65 7.96 6.51
C ARG A 54 32.79 6.72 7.38
N LEU A 55 33.21 6.87 8.63
CA LEU A 55 33.37 5.77 9.58
C LEU A 55 32.02 5.04 9.82
N ILE A 56 30.94 5.78 10.07
CA ILE A 56 29.60 5.23 10.25
C ILE A 56 29.11 4.48 8.99
N ASN A 57 29.40 5.01 7.80
CA ASN A 57 28.96 4.39 6.55
C ASN A 57 29.71 3.09 6.22
N THR A 58 31.00 2.97 6.60
CA THR A 58 31.86 1.84 6.25
C THR A 58 31.80 0.70 7.27
N THR A 59 31.55 0.96 8.55
CA THR A 59 31.56 -0.04 9.63
C THR A 59 30.14 -0.37 10.09
N SER A 60 29.93 -1.59 10.62
CA SER A 60 28.72 -1.95 11.34
C SER A 60 28.68 -1.23 12.69
N TRP A 61 27.46 -0.96 13.23
CA TRP A 61 27.34 -0.33 14.54
C TRP A 61 27.78 -1.30 15.64
N SER A 62 28.75 -0.89 16.46
CA SER A 62 29.35 -1.70 17.54
C SER A 62 29.93 -0.77 18.62
N ALA A 63 30.25 -1.33 19.78
CA ALA A 63 30.92 -0.60 20.86
C ALA A 63 32.29 -0.02 20.43
N ASP A 64 33.02 -0.72 19.55
CA ASP A 64 34.28 -0.26 19.00
C ASP A 64 34.10 0.99 18.13
N LEU A 65 33.01 1.04 17.33
CA LEU A 65 32.65 2.22 16.57
C LEU A 65 32.33 3.40 17.48
N GLU A 66 31.56 3.18 18.54
CA GLU A 66 31.21 4.20 19.52
C GLU A 66 32.44 4.75 20.23
N SER A 67 33.38 3.89 20.61
CA SER A 67 34.68 4.27 21.17
C SER A 67 35.50 5.11 20.20
N SER A 68 35.54 4.71 18.93
CA SER A 68 36.23 5.46 17.86
C SER A 68 35.59 6.83 17.61
N LEU A 69 34.25 6.91 17.64
CA LEU A 69 33.53 8.19 17.51
C LEU A 69 33.78 9.11 18.72
N SER A 70 33.83 8.55 19.92
CA SER A 70 34.15 9.28 21.16
C SER A 70 35.56 9.84 21.13
N SER A 71 36.54 9.09 20.63
CA SER A 71 37.92 9.57 20.50
C SER A 71 38.06 10.70 19.46
N MET A 72 37.24 10.68 18.41
CA MET A 72 37.20 11.74 17.41
C MET A 72 36.51 13.02 17.89
N CYS A 73 35.54 12.92 18.82
CA CYS A 73 34.79 14.06 19.31
C CYS A 73 34.10 13.75 20.63
N SER A 74 34.75 14.10 21.77
CA SER A 74 34.20 13.93 23.12
C SER A 74 33.01 14.84 23.42
N SER A 75 32.90 15.98 22.71
CA SER A 75 31.79 16.93 22.83
C SER A 75 31.40 17.48 21.46
N PRO A 76 30.47 16.80 20.74
CA PRO A 76 30.10 17.20 19.38
C PRO A 76 29.32 18.51 19.38
N SER A 77 29.74 19.46 18.51
CA SER A 77 28.97 20.67 18.29
C SER A 77 27.70 20.40 17.47
N LYS A 78 26.64 21.19 17.66
CA LYS A 78 25.38 21.12 16.93
C LYS A 78 25.58 21.02 15.41
N THR A 79 26.45 21.88 14.85
CA THR A 79 26.75 21.87 13.41
C THR A 79 27.41 20.56 12.97
N THR A 80 28.27 19.96 13.82
CA THR A 80 28.90 18.67 13.53
C THR A 80 27.89 17.54 13.50
N VAL A 81 26.96 17.48 14.48
CA VAL A 81 25.90 16.47 14.55
C VAL A 81 24.99 16.56 13.32
N ASP A 82 24.45 17.74 13.02
CA ASP A 82 23.54 17.95 11.91
C ASP A 82 24.22 17.63 10.54
N GLN A 83 25.48 18.00 10.37
CA GLN A 83 26.24 17.67 9.15
C GLN A 83 26.54 16.17 9.04
N THR A 84 26.87 15.50 10.15
CA THR A 84 27.10 14.06 10.17
C THR A 84 25.81 13.31 9.79
N LEU A 85 24.67 13.66 10.40
CA LEU A 85 23.37 13.09 10.08
C LEU A 85 23.02 13.24 8.58
N ARG A 86 23.31 14.39 7.98
CA ARG A 86 23.08 14.62 6.52
C ARG A 86 23.94 13.74 5.62
N LEU A 87 25.14 13.35 6.07
CA LEU A 87 26.11 12.57 5.31
C LEU A 87 26.01 11.07 5.51
N VAL A 88 25.30 10.61 6.55
CA VAL A 88 25.07 9.18 6.80
C VAL A 88 24.06 8.65 5.79
N LYS A 89 24.44 7.57 5.08
CA LYS A 89 23.61 6.97 4.02
C LYS A 89 22.49 6.07 4.55
N SER A 90 22.75 5.32 5.62
CA SER A 90 21.79 4.39 6.20
C SER A 90 20.93 5.08 7.28
N PRO A 91 19.59 5.11 7.14
CA PRO A 91 18.70 5.71 8.11
C PRO A 91 18.75 5.04 9.49
N GLN A 92 19.00 3.73 9.52
CA GLN A 92 19.16 2.98 10.76
C GLN A 92 20.42 3.42 11.51
N LYS A 93 21.55 3.52 10.79
CA LYS A 93 22.80 4.05 11.37
C LYS A 93 22.69 5.51 11.77
N ALA A 94 21.90 6.31 11.03
CA ALA A 94 21.62 7.69 11.40
C ALA A 94 20.83 7.77 12.73
N LEU A 95 19.87 6.87 12.93
CA LEU A 95 19.10 6.79 14.17
C LEU A 95 19.99 6.32 15.34
N GLN A 96 20.82 5.30 15.12
CA GLN A 96 21.79 4.83 16.11
C GLN A 96 22.78 5.94 16.51
N PHE A 97 23.28 6.70 15.54
CA PHE A 97 24.13 7.84 15.80
C PHE A 97 23.40 8.95 16.58
N PHE A 98 22.13 9.21 16.24
CA PHE A 98 21.30 10.18 16.95
C PHE A 98 21.10 9.78 18.41
N ASP A 99 20.78 8.51 18.67
CA ASP A 99 20.59 7.98 20.02
C ASP A 99 21.90 7.95 20.81
N TRP A 100 23.01 7.56 20.20
CA TRP A 100 24.34 7.56 20.83
C TRP A 100 24.80 8.96 21.23
N VAL A 101 24.63 9.96 20.36
CA VAL A 101 24.99 11.36 20.68
C VAL A 101 24.18 11.87 21.87
N GLN A 102 22.92 11.45 22.01
CA GLN A 102 22.10 11.79 23.18
C GLN A 102 22.61 11.12 24.46
N GLN A 103 23.07 9.86 24.37
CA GLN A 103 23.64 9.12 25.52
C GLN A 103 24.93 9.76 26.05
N ILE A 104 25.76 10.34 25.20
CA ILE A 104 26.99 11.06 25.62
C ILE A 104 26.73 12.48 26.14
N GLY A 105 25.45 12.84 26.40
CA GLY A 105 25.05 14.09 27.02
C GLY A 105 24.75 15.24 26.06
N PHE A 106 24.66 14.99 24.74
CA PHE A 106 24.27 16.04 23.78
C PHE A 106 22.75 16.25 23.80
N SER A 107 22.32 17.49 24.00
CA SER A 107 20.91 17.85 23.91
C SER A 107 20.54 18.20 22.46
N HIS A 108 19.72 17.36 21.83
CA HIS A 108 19.18 17.62 20.51
C HIS A 108 18.20 18.78 20.54
N ASN A 109 18.25 19.61 19.52
CA ASN A 109 17.31 20.71 19.34
C ASN A 109 16.22 20.34 18.31
N ASP A 110 15.25 21.23 18.17
CA ASP A 110 14.15 21.14 17.21
C ASP A 110 14.62 20.82 15.77
N GLN A 111 15.73 21.40 15.33
CA GLN A 111 16.27 21.18 13.99
C GLN A 111 16.90 19.79 13.82
N SER A 112 17.57 19.26 14.83
CA SER A 112 18.15 17.90 14.79
C SER A 112 17.04 16.84 14.77
N PHE A 113 15.98 17.00 15.58
CA PHE A 113 14.80 16.12 15.53
C PHE A 113 14.09 16.18 14.19
N PHE A 114 13.91 17.38 13.63
CA PHE A 114 13.29 17.57 12.33
C PHE A 114 14.12 16.91 11.22
N LEU A 115 15.45 17.11 11.24
CA LEU A 115 16.36 16.49 10.27
C LEU A 115 16.30 14.96 10.34
N MET A 116 16.27 14.40 11.55
CA MET A 116 16.17 12.95 11.71
C MET A 116 14.85 12.41 11.18
N LEU A 117 13.73 13.10 11.43
CA LEU A 117 12.43 12.77 10.88
C LEU A 117 12.43 12.81 9.33
N GLU A 118 13.06 13.82 8.73
CA GLU A 118 13.22 13.90 7.28
C GLU A 118 14.03 12.73 6.71
N ILE A 119 15.13 12.34 7.36
CA ILE A 119 15.98 11.20 6.95
C ILE A 119 15.15 9.91 6.95
N LEU A 120 14.41 9.66 8.03
CA LEU A 120 13.53 8.49 8.14
C LEU A 120 12.41 8.52 7.10
N GLY A 121 11.78 9.67 6.88
CA GLY A 121 10.72 9.84 5.90
C GLY A 121 11.20 9.65 4.46
N ARG A 122 12.36 10.18 4.09
CA ARG A 122 12.96 10.01 2.75
C ARG A 122 13.34 8.56 2.45
N SER A 123 13.82 7.84 3.45
CA SER A 123 14.18 6.43 3.33
C SER A 123 12.99 5.48 3.30
N ARG A 124 11.77 6.00 3.40
CA ARG A 124 10.51 5.24 3.46
C ARG A 124 10.37 4.29 4.65
N ASN A 125 11.17 4.45 5.68
CA ASN A 125 10.97 3.79 6.98
C ASN A 125 9.86 4.49 7.77
N LEU A 126 8.66 4.54 7.16
CA LEU A 126 7.56 5.39 7.60
C LEU A 126 7.00 5.01 8.97
N ASN A 127 7.02 3.72 9.31
CA ASN A 127 6.61 3.27 10.64
C ASN A 127 7.56 3.77 11.73
N ILE A 128 8.87 3.69 11.46
CA ILE A 128 9.90 4.22 12.37
C ILE A 128 9.77 5.74 12.46
N ALA A 129 9.56 6.42 11.34
CA ALA A 129 9.38 7.87 11.31
C ALA A 129 8.15 8.31 12.12
N ARG A 130 7.03 7.58 12.04
CA ARG A 130 5.83 7.84 12.84
C ARG A 130 6.09 7.65 14.33
N ASN A 131 6.70 6.52 14.69
CA ASN A 131 7.03 6.24 16.08
C ASN A 131 8.04 7.26 16.63
N PHE A 132 8.99 7.68 15.81
CA PHE A 132 9.95 8.73 16.16
C PHE A 132 9.23 10.07 16.40
N LEU A 133 8.32 10.49 15.51
CA LEU A 133 7.51 11.71 15.70
C LEU A 133 6.78 11.71 17.05
N LEU A 134 6.11 10.59 17.39
CA LEU A 134 5.37 10.45 18.65
C LEU A 134 6.27 10.40 19.89
N SER A 135 7.53 10.02 19.71
CA SER A 135 8.50 9.94 20.80
C SER A 135 9.28 11.24 21.05
N ILE A 136 9.16 12.27 20.19
CA ILE A 136 9.97 13.50 20.27
C ILE A 136 9.80 14.20 21.62
N GLU A 137 8.58 14.37 22.09
CA GLU A 137 8.30 15.04 23.36
C GLU A 137 8.95 14.28 24.54
N LYS A 138 8.82 12.95 24.57
CA LYS A 138 9.45 12.10 25.59
C LYS A 138 10.98 12.12 25.48
N ARG A 139 11.53 12.02 24.27
CA ARG A 139 12.99 12.03 24.03
C ARG A 139 13.65 13.36 24.35
N SER A 140 12.92 14.46 24.19
CA SER A 140 13.40 15.80 24.53
C SER A 140 13.18 16.19 26.01
N GLY A 141 12.65 15.29 26.84
CA GLY A 141 12.27 15.59 28.21
C GLY A 141 11.19 16.67 28.33
N GLY A 142 10.28 16.74 27.36
CA GLY A 142 9.18 17.72 27.31
C GLY A 142 9.59 19.10 26.74
N SER A 143 10.87 19.30 26.40
CA SER A 143 11.36 20.62 25.93
C SER A 143 10.94 20.94 24.49
N ILE A 144 10.60 19.93 23.66
CA ILE A 144 10.21 20.09 22.27
C ILE A 144 8.87 19.43 22.04
N LYS A 145 7.87 20.22 21.66
CA LYS A 145 6.56 19.73 21.18
C LYS A 145 6.54 19.76 19.67
N PRO A 146 6.24 18.61 19.01
CA PRO A 146 6.16 18.58 17.56
C PRO A 146 5.07 19.51 17.03
N GLY A 147 5.45 20.54 16.29
CA GLY A 147 4.54 21.48 15.64
C GLY A 147 4.21 21.06 14.20
N ASP A 148 3.46 21.92 13.49
CA ASP A 148 2.99 21.72 12.11
C ASP A 148 4.07 21.22 11.14
N LYS A 149 5.27 21.77 11.18
CA LYS A 149 6.37 21.38 10.27
C LYS A 149 6.74 19.89 10.36
N PHE A 150 6.67 19.30 11.55
CA PHE A 150 6.99 17.88 11.77
C PHE A 150 5.91 16.99 11.14
N PHE A 151 4.64 17.31 11.42
CA PHE A 151 3.50 16.59 10.84
C PHE A 151 3.48 16.71 9.32
N ASN A 152 3.68 17.92 8.78
CA ASN A 152 3.74 18.14 7.34
C ASN A 152 4.87 17.35 6.66
N SER A 153 6.07 17.25 7.27
CA SER A 153 7.15 16.44 6.73
C SER A 153 6.74 14.97 6.61
N LEU A 154 6.05 14.42 7.60
CA LEU A 154 5.59 13.04 7.59
C LEU A 154 4.42 12.84 6.62
N ILE A 155 3.44 13.75 6.57
CA ILE A 155 2.34 13.75 5.59
C ILE A 155 2.91 13.68 4.16
N ARG A 156 3.88 14.52 3.84
CA ARG A 156 4.56 14.52 2.53
C ARG A 156 5.30 13.21 2.26
N SER A 157 5.94 12.65 3.27
CA SER A 157 6.67 11.39 3.15
C SER A 157 5.74 10.22 2.82
N TYR A 158 4.59 10.10 3.51
CA TYR A 158 3.55 9.14 3.19
C TYR A 158 2.95 9.38 1.80
N GLY A 159 2.65 10.64 1.45
CA GLY A 159 2.13 10.99 0.13
C GLY A 159 3.10 10.65 -1.01
N ASN A 160 4.40 10.89 -0.82
CA ASN A 160 5.44 10.52 -1.78
C ASN A 160 5.60 9.00 -1.92
N ALA A 161 5.35 8.25 -0.84
CA ALA A 161 5.31 6.79 -0.86
C ALA A 161 4.03 6.23 -1.49
N GLY A 162 3.05 7.08 -1.77
CA GLY A 162 1.77 6.67 -2.34
C GLY A 162 0.73 6.22 -1.34
N LEU A 163 0.99 6.39 -0.04
CA LEU A 163 0.14 5.96 1.07
C LEU A 163 -0.73 7.14 1.56
N PHE A 164 -1.64 7.62 0.68
CA PHE A 164 -2.42 8.84 0.98
C PHE A 164 -3.35 8.68 2.20
N GLN A 165 -3.90 7.49 2.44
CA GLN A 165 -4.74 7.24 3.61
C GLN A 165 -3.96 7.44 4.92
N GLU A 166 -2.71 7.00 4.95
CA GLU A 166 -1.84 7.23 6.11
C GLU A 166 -1.51 8.73 6.26
N SER A 167 -1.35 9.47 5.14
CA SER A 167 -1.20 10.94 5.20
C SER A 167 -2.41 11.60 5.87
N ILE A 168 -3.63 11.16 5.56
CA ILE A 168 -4.86 11.65 6.19
C ILE A 168 -4.91 11.28 7.68
N LYS A 169 -4.53 10.04 8.05
CA LYS A 169 -4.47 9.63 9.46
C LYS A 169 -3.50 10.49 10.27
N ILE A 170 -2.34 10.82 9.70
CA ILE A 170 -1.37 11.73 10.35
C ILE A 170 -1.97 13.13 10.51
N PHE A 171 -2.71 13.63 9.51
CA PHE A 171 -3.40 14.90 9.62
C PHE A 171 -4.50 14.88 10.69
N THR A 172 -5.30 13.82 10.76
CA THR A 172 -6.31 13.64 11.82
C THR A 172 -5.65 13.56 13.21
N MET A 173 -4.53 12.84 13.34
CA MET A 173 -3.76 12.76 14.57
C MET A 173 -3.20 14.12 14.98
N MET A 174 -2.69 14.91 14.03
CA MET A 174 -2.24 16.28 14.27
C MET A 174 -3.34 17.13 14.91
N LYS A 175 -4.57 17.04 14.37
CA LYS A 175 -5.75 17.74 14.92
C LYS A 175 -6.10 17.25 16.34
N SER A 176 -6.08 15.95 16.57
CA SER A 176 -6.42 15.38 17.89
C SER A 176 -5.42 15.76 19.00
N ILE A 177 -4.17 16.07 18.63
CA ILE A 177 -3.12 16.54 19.56
C ILE A 177 -3.20 18.07 19.78
N GLY A 178 -4.08 18.77 19.03
CA GLY A 178 -4.26 20.22 19.14
C GLY A 178 -3.24 21.06 18.37
N VAL A 179 -2.53 20.45 17.39
CA VAL A 179 -1.59 21.18 16.53
C VAL A 179 -2.36 21.78 15.34
N SER A 180 -2.36 23.11 15.22
CA SER A 180 -3.05 23.83 14.14
C SER A 180 -2.30 23.66 12.81
N PRO A 181 -2.98 23.22 11.73
CA PRO A 181 -2.39 23.11 10.40
C PRO A 181 -2.11 24.46 9.78
N SER A 182 -0.98 24.59 9.08
CA SER A 182 -0.66 25.79 8.28
C SER A 182 -1.12 25.64 6.82
N VAL A 183 -1.05 26.74 6.05
CA VAL A 183 -1.26 26.72 4.58
C VAL A 183 -0.39 25.65 3.91
N ILE A 184 0.84 25.46 4.37
CA ILE A 184 1.79 24.48 3.80
C ILE A 184 1.29 23.04 4.00
N THR A 185 0.68 22.75 5.15
CA THR A 185 0.11 21.43 5.43
C THR A 185 -1.12 21.16 4.58
N PHE A 186 -2.03 22.12 4.45
CA PHE A 186 -3.17 22.01 3.54
C PHE A 186 -2.74 21.86 2.09
N ASN A 187 -1.79 22.66 1.63
CA ASN A 187 -1.21 22.54 0.28
C ASN A 187 -0.60 21.17 0.00
N SER A 188 0.05 20.58 0.99
CA SER A 188 0.61 19.21 0.89
C SER A 188 -0.49 18.15 0.74
N LEU A 189 -1.57 18.25 1.54
CA LEU A 189 -2.72 17.34 1.46
C LEU A 189 -3.47 17.49 0.13
N LEU A 190 -3.79 18.71 -0.27
CA LEU A 190 -4.45 18.98 -1.55
C LEU A 190 -3.67 18.40 -2.72
N MET A 191 -2.35 18.61 -2.75
CA MET A 191 -1.48 18.05 -3.78
C MET A 191 -1.50 16.51 -3.80
N ILE A 192 -1.48 15.86 -2.63
CA ILE A 192 -1.51 14.39 -2.50
C ILE A 192 -2.85 13.85 -3.00
N LEU A 193 -3.97 14.43 -2.56
CA LEU A 193 -5.32 14.00 -2.93
C LEU A 193 -5.60 14.17 -4.42
N LEU A 194 -5.29 15.34 -4.97
CA LEU A 194 -5.50 15.65 -6.39
C LEU A 194 -4.59 14.81 -7.30
N LYS A 195 -3.38 14.48 -6.87
CA LYS A 195 -2.51 13.55 -7.60
C LYS A 195 -3.11 12.14 -7.69
N ARG A 196 -3.97 11.76 -6.75
CA ARG A 196 -4.66 10.46 -6.67
C ARG A 196 -6.08 10.48 -7.24
N GLY A 197 -6.52 11.59 -7.83
CA GLY A 197 -7.86 11.72 -8.36
C GLY A 197 -8.96 11.82 -7.30
N ARG A 198 -8.60 12.02 -6.02
CA ARG A 198 -9.57 12.16 -4.91
C ARG A 198 -10.11 13.59 -4.83
N THR A 199 -10.76 14.03 -5.91
CA THR A 199 -11.21 15.42 -6.11
C THR A 199 -12.23 15.87 -5.07
N ASN A 200 -13.18 15.00 -4.68
CA ASN A 200 -14.18 15.34 -3.66
C ASN A 200 -13.54 15.54 -2.28
N MET A 201 -12.60 14.67 -1.91
CA MET A 201 -11.85 14.83 -0.65
C MET A 201 -11.01 16.11 -0.66
N ALA A 202 -10.42 16.47 -1.81
CA ALA A 202 -9.67 17.71 -1.93
C ALA A 202 -10.58 18.95 -1.73
N LYS A 203 -11.81 18.93 -2.25
CA LYS A 203 -12.81 19.98 -1.97
C LYS A 203 -13.12 20.06 -0.48
N SER A 204 -13.43 18.93 0.16
CA SER A 204 -13.71 18.91 1.60
C SER A 204 -12.54 19.41 2.46
N VAL A 205 -11.30 19.10 2.08
CA VAL A 205 -10.10 19.61 2.78
C VAL A 205 -9.94 21.12 2.56
N PHE A 206 -10.26 21.64 1.38
CA PHE A 206 -10.24 23.08 1.11
C PHE A 206 -11.33 23.81 1.90
N ASP A 207 -12.54 23.25 1.96
CA ASP A 207 -13.63 23.78 2.77
C ASP A 207 -13.30 23.76 4.28
N GLU A 208 -12.66 22.69 4.76
CA GLU A 208 -12.17 22.57 6.14
C GLU A 208 -11.09 23.62 6.45
N MET A 209 -10.17 23.88 5.49
CA MET A 209 -9.16 24.94 5.60
C MET A 209 -9.77 26.29 5.89
N LEU A 210 -10.87 26.63 5.19
CA LEU A 210 -11.55 27.92 5.30
C LEU A 210 -12.46 27.98 6.53
N SER A 211 -13.35 27.00 6.68
CA SER A 211 -14.45 27.05 7.66
C SER A 211 -14.00 26.69 9.07
N THR A 212 -13.16 25.68 9.22
CA THR A 212 -12.77 25.13 10.53
C THR A 212 -11.54 25.81 11.08
N PHE A 213 -10.55 26.07 10.23
CA PHE A 213 -9.26 26.60 10.66
C PHE A 213 -9.07 28.07 10.33
N GLY A 214 -9.92 28.68 9.52
CA GLY A 214 -9.81 30.09 9.11
C GLY A 214 -8.50 30.41 8.36
N VAL A 215 -7.85 29.38 7.77
CA VAL A 215 -6.57 29.53 7.08
C VAL A 215 -6.84 30.07 5.68
N THR A 216 -6.29 31.24 5.36
CA THR A 216 -6.47 31.88 4.06
C THR A 216 -5.60 31.19 2.99
N PRO A 217 -6.19 30.81 1.83
CA PRO A 217 -5.44 30.26 0.71
C PRO A 217 -4.51 31.31 0.10
N ASP A 218 -3.37 30.86 -0.42
CA ASP A 218 -2.44 31.68 -1.19
C ASP A 218 -2.52 31.37 -2.69
N VAL A 219 -1.79 32.12 -3.52
CA VAL A 219 -1.69 31.89 -4.98
C VAL A 219 -1.23 30.46 -5.27
N TYR A 220 -0.35 29.91 -4.44
CA TYR A 220 0.15 28.55 -4.59
C TYR A 220 -0.94 27.50 -4.31
N THR A 221 -1.82 27.72 -3.31
CA THR A 221 -2.99 26.90 -3.03
C THR A 221 -3.90 26.80 -4.26
N PHE A 222 -4.25 27.96 -4.84
CA PHE A 222 -5.08 28.00 -6.03
C PHE A 222 -4.41 27.33 -7.23
N ASN A 223 -3.12 27.54 -7.45
CA ASN A 223 -2.37 26.86 -8.51
C ASN A 223 -2.37 25.33 -8.35
N ILE A 224 -2.32 24.81 -7.11
CA ILE A 224 -2.49 23.36 -6.83
C ILE A 224 -3.88 22.89 -7.22
N LEU A 225 -4.94 23.61 -6.79
CA LEU A 225 -6.33 23.25 -7.08
C LEU A 225 -6.60 23.27 -8.59
N ILE A 226 -6.31 24.40 -9.27
CA ILE A 226 -6.50 24.56 -10.70
C ILE A 226 -5.80 23.43 -11.47
N ARG A 227 -4.51 23.22 -11.19
CA ARG A 227 -3.71 22.17 -11.84
C ARG A 227 -4.25 20.79 -11.54
N GLY A 228 -4.66 20.54 -10.31
CA GLY A 228 -5.17 19.26 -9.87
C GLY A 228 -6.49 18.90 -10.55
N PHE A 229 -7.46 19.84 -10.56
CA PHE A 229 -8.75 19.63 -11.23
C PHE A 229 -8.60 19.51 -12.75
N CYS A 230 -7.78 20.35 -13.38
CA CYS A 230 -7.50 20.24 -14.81
C CYS A 230 -6.84 18.89 -15.19
N LYS A 231 -5.93 18.36 -14.37
CA LYS A 231 -5.32 17.04 -14.60
C LYS A 231 -6.31 15.90 -14.46
N ASN A 232 -7.35 16.05 -13.65
CA ASN A 232 -8.42 15.08 -13.49
C ASN A 232 -9.60 15.34 -14.45
N SER A 233 -9.36 16.03 -15.55
CA SER A 233 -10.35 16.35 -16.60
C SER A 233 -11.54 17.20 -16.14
N MET A 234 -11.44 17.84 -14.97
CA MET A 234 -12.47 18.73 -14.39
C MET A 234 -12.10 20.19 -14.62
N VAL A 235 -12.00 20.59 -15.90
CA VAL A 235 -11.48 21.93 -16.26
C VAL A 235 -12.41 23.04 -15.82
N ASP A 236 -13.73 22.82 -15.82
CA ASP A 236 -14.71 23.82 -15.37
C ASP A 236 -14.55 24.14 -13.88
N GLU A 237 -14.22 23.14 -13.05
CA GLU A 237 -13.86 23.35 -11.64
C GLU A 237 -12.54 24.12 -11.51
N GLY A 238 -11.56 23.82 -12.37
CA GLY A 238 -10.31 24.60 -12.44
C GLY A 238 -10.58 26.08 -12.71
N PHE A 239 -11.49 26.39 -13.66
CA PHE A 239 -11.91 27.77 -13.93
C PHE A 239 -12.68 28.38 -12.77
N ARG A 240 -13.49 27.63 -12.05
CA ARG A 240 -14.17 28.13 -10.86
C ARG A 240 -13.16 28.62 -9.83
N PHE A 241 -12.14 27.81 -9.51
CA PHE A 241 -11.08 28.20 -8.59
C PHE A 241 -10.24 29.39 -9.11
N PHE A 242 -10.03 29.49 -10.42
CA PHE A 242 -9.38 30.65 -11.01
C PHE A 242 -10.17 31.95 -10.78
N LYS A 243 -11.50 31.92 -10.93
CA LYS A 243 -12.36 33.06 -10.61
C LYS A 243 -12.43 33.36 -9.10
N GLU A 244 -12.34 32.31 -8.29
CA GLU A 244 -12.41 32.41 -6.84
C GLU A 244 -11.16 33.10 -6.24
N MET A 245 -10.01 33.07 -6.94
CA MET A 245 -8.79 33.77 -6.54
C MET A 245 -9.04 35.26 -6.26
N GLU A 246 -9.88 35.92 -7.08
CA GLU A 246 -10.22 37.34 -6.94
C GLU A 246 -10.94 37.63 -5.60
N ARG A 247 -11.81 36.72 -5.15
CA ARG A 247 -12.51 36.80 -3.84
C ARG A 247 -11.57 36.80 -2.65
N PHE A 248 -10.42 36.08 -2.78
CA PHE A 248 -9.40 35.96 -1.76
C PHE A 248 -8.26 36.99 -1.94
N LYS A 249 -8.40 37.96 -2.84
CA LYS A 249 -7.37 38.94 -3.16
C LYS A 249 -6.04 38.32 -3.58
N CYS A 250 -6.10 37.17 -4.24
CA CYS A 250 -4.95 36.45 -4.81
C CYS A 250 -4.89 36.79 -6.30
N ASP A 251 -4.00 37.68 -6.71
CA ASP A 251 -3.84 38.01 -8.12
C ASP A 251 -3.21 36.89 -8.91
N PRO A 252 -3.82 36.44 -10.04
CA PRO A 252 -3.26 35.41 -10.88
C PRO A 252 -1.90 35.83 -11.46
N ASP A 253 -0.91 34.98 -11.31
CA ASP A 253 0.44 35.15 -11.88
C ASP A 253 0.61 34.40 -13.23
N VAL A 254 1.75 34.54 -13.86
CA VAL A 254 2.07 33.84 -15.13
C VAL A 254 1.97 32.30 -14.96
N VAL A 255 2.25 31.77 -13.76
CA VAL A 255 2.12 30.33 -13.47
C VAL A 255 0.67 29.91 -13.45
N THR A 256 -0.22 30.74 -12.88
CA THR A 256 -1.68 30.51 -12.87
C THR A 256 -2.23 30.44 -14.29
N TYR A 257 -1.89 31.43 -15.13
CA TYR A 257 -2.31 31.45 -16.55
C TYR A 257 -1.78 30.22 -17.30
N ASN A 258 -0.49 29.89 -17.17
CA ASN A 258 0.09 28.71 -17.80
C ASN A 258 -0.58 27.40 -17.33
N THR A 259 -1.03 27.35 -16.08
CA THR A 259 -1.74 26.18 -15.52
C THR A 259 -3.13 26.04 -16.16
N ILE A 260 -3.86 27.12 -16.35
CA ILE A 260 -5.14 27.13 -17.07
C ILE A 260 -4.96 26.76 -18.54
N VAL A 261 -3.96 27.33 -19.20
CA VAL A 261 -3.60 27.02 -20.60
C VAL A 261 -3.30 25.53 -20.76
N ASP A 262 -2.51 24.95 -19.85
CA ASP A 262 -2.27 23.49 -19.84
C ASP A 262 -3.55 22.67 -19.69
N GLY A 263 -4.44 23.10 -18.79
CA GLY A 263 -5.75 22.47 -18.61
C GLY A 263 -6.61 22.48 -19.86
N LEU A 264 -6.72 23.64 -20.52
CA LEU A 264 -7.46 23.81 -21.76
C LEU A 264 -6.88 22.95 -22.91
N CYS A 265 -5.55 22.91 -23.05
CA CYS A 265 -4.88 22.11 -24.05
C CYS A 265 -5.15 20.61 -23.85
N ARG A 266 -5.17 20.12 -22.61
CA ARG A 266 -5.47 18.71 -22.29
C ARG A 266 -6.88 18.28 -22.67
N VAL A 267 -7.84 19.18 -22.63
CA VAL A 267 -9.26 18.92 -23.01
C VAL A 267 -9.50 19.22 -24.49
N GLY A 268 -8.46 19.57 -25.25
CA GLY A 268 -8.55 19.86 -26.69
C GLY A 268 -9.05 21.26 -27.04
N LYS A 269 -9.34 22.12 -26.05
CA LYS A 269 -9.78 23.52 -26.24
C LYS A 269 -8.60 24.45 -26.54
N VAL A 270 -7.75 24.09 -27.53
CA VAL A 270 -6.47 24.79 -27.81
C VAL A 270 -6.70 26.23 -28.30
N ASN A 271 -7.75 26.47 -29.09
CA ASN A 271 -8.08 27.81 -29.57
C ASN A 271 -8.43 28.77 -28.41
N THR A 272 -9.17 28.28 -27.39
CA THR A 272 -9.44 29.03 -26.17
C THR A 272 -8.15 29.29 -25.39
N ALA A 273 -7.26 28.29 -25.30
CA ALA A 273 -5.94 28.44 -24.67
C ALA A 273 -5.09 29.53 -25.38
N CYS A 274 -5.08 29.55 -26.71
CA CYS A 274 -4.43 30.60 -27.51
C CYS A 274 -4.97 31.98 -27.19
N ASN A 275 -6.31 32.12 -27.13
CA ASN A 275 -6.94 33.38 -26.77
C ASN A 275 -6.57 33.86 -25.34
N VAL A 276 -6.45 32.91 -24.39
CA VAL A 276 -6.00 33.25 -23.04
C VAL A 276 -4.56 33.77 -23.06
N VAL A 277 -3.66 33.10 -23.80
CA VAL A 277 -2.25 33.56 -23.93
C VAL A 277 -2.16 34.92 -24.62
N LYS A 278 -2.93 35.14 -25.72
CA LYS A 278 -3.01 36.45 -26.38
C LYS A 278 -3.62 37.53 -25.50
N GLY A 279 -4.46 37.16 -24.56
CA GLY A 279 -5.10 38.06 -23.57
C GLY A 279 -4.21 38.38 -22.36
N MET A 280 -3.16 37.61 -22.12
CA MET A 280 -2.17 37.95 -21.10
C MET A 280 -1.54 39.29 -21.44
N GLY A 281 -1.10 40.08 -20.60
CA GLY A 281 -0.49 41.38 -20.88
C GLY A 281 -1.47 42.52 -21.27
N ARG A 282 -2.73 42.22 -21.65
CA ARG A 282 -3.73 43.27 -21.90
C ARG A 282 -4.36 43.81 -20.62
N LYS A 283 -4.47 42.94 -19.59
CA LYS A 283 -5.07 43.31 -18.30
C LYS A 283 -4.04 43.85 -17.29
N VAL A 284 -2.80 43.35 -17.32
CA VAL A 284 -1.72 43.78 -16.43
C VAL A 284 -0.41 43.80 -17.26
N ALA A 285 0.24 44.95 -17.31
CA ALA A 285 1.39 45.21 -18.17
C ALA A 285 2.58 44.24 -17.95
N ASP A 286 2.71 43.65 -16.75
CA ASP A 286 3.79 42.78 -16.39
C ASP A 286 3.52 41.28 -16.67
N LEU A 287 2.29 40.92 -17.10
CA LEU A 287 1.90 39.53 -17.40
C LEU A 287 2.13 39.14 -18.86
N ASN A 288 3.36 39.23 -19.33
CA ASN A 288 3.69 38.81 -20.69
C ASN A 288 3.85 37.30 -20.84
N PRO A 289 3.33 36.69 -21.94
CA PRO A 289 3.57 35.30 -22.25
C PRO A 289 5.09 35.00 -22.32
N ASN A 290 5.51 33.90 -21.71
CA ASN A 290 6.91 33.49 -21.65
C ASN A 290 7.14 32.17 -22.42
N VAL A 291 8.37 31.67 -22.41
CA VAL A 291 8.77 30.41 -23.05
C VAL A 291 7.85 29.25 -22.62
N VAL A 292 7.39 29.21 -21.36
CA VAL A 292 6.49 28.16 -20.87
C VAL A 292 5.10 28.28 -21.47
N SER A 293 4.58 29.48 -21.63
CA SER A 293 3.28 29.76 -22.27
C SER A 293 3.24 29.22 -23.69
N TYR A 294 4.23 29.58 -24.52
CA TYR A 294 4.33 29.11 -25.91
C TYR A 294 4.60 27.61 -26.00
N THR A 295 5.49 27.05 -25.16
CA THR A 295 5.74 25.61 -25.11
C THR A 295 4.47 24.82 -24.76
N THR A 296 3.60 25.38 -23.89
CA THR A 296 2.34 24.76 -23.52
C THR A 296 1.33 24.76 -24.67
N LEU A 297 1.24 25.88 -25.44
CA LEU A 297 0.42 25.96 -26.65
C LEU A 297 0.91 24.99 -27.73
N ILE A 298 2.21 24.97 -28.03
CA ILE A 298 2.83 24.03 -28.99
C ILE A 298 2.45 22.59 -28.60
N ARG A 299 2.56 22.24 -27.31
CA ARG A 299 2.14 20.92 -26.83
C ARG A 299 0.65 20.68 -27.07
N GLY A 300 -0.21 21.68 -26.83
CA GLY A 300 -1.64 21.61 -27.08
C GLY A 300 -1.97 21.31 -28.54
N TYR A 301 -1.36 22.03 -29.48
CA TYR A 301 -1.51 21.79 -30.91
C TYR A 301 -0.99 20.43 -31.33
N CYS A 302 0.19 20.00 -30.82
CA CYS A 302 0.72 18.64 -31.07
C CYS A 302 -0.23 17.57 -30.57
N MET A 303 -0.83 17.72 -29.38
CA MET A 303 -1.81 16.77 -28.85
C MET A 303 -3.10 16.70 -29.69
N LYS A 304 -3.49 17.81 -30.32
CA LYS A 304 -4.62 17.88 -31.25
C LYS A 304 -4.27 17.36 -32.65
N GLN A 305 -3.01 16.99 -32.91
CA GLN A 305 -2.47 16.60 -34.20
C GLN A 305 -2.42 17.77 -35.24
N ASP A 306 -2.53 18.98 -34.76
CA ASP A 306 -2.49 20.20 -35.57
C ASP A 306 -1.04 20.74 -35.61
N ILE A 307 -0.22 20.04 -36.40
CA ILE A 307 1.22 20.28 -36.40
C ILE A 307 1.59 21.61 -37.09
N ASP A 308 0.80 22.02 -38.07
CA ASP A 308 1.10 23.24 -38.82
C ASP A 308 0.88 24.47 -37.92
N GLU A 309 -0.17 24.47 -37.11
CA GLU A 309 -0.38 25.51 -36.08
C GLU A 309 0.68 25.46 -34.97
N ALA A 310 1.17 24.26 -34.62
CA ALA A 310 2.28 24.12 -33.68
C ALA A 310 3.58 24.77 -34.20
N LEU A 311 3.86 24.62 -35.51
CA LEU A 311 5.01 25.25 -36.19
C LEU A 311 4.86 26.78 -36.24
N VAL A 312 3.67 27.29 -36.63
CA VAL A 312 3.36 28.72 -36.64
C VAL A 312 3.54 29.33 -35.25
N THR A 313 3.07 28.62 -34.19
CA THR A 313 3.23 29.06 -32.79
C THR A 313 4.72 29.06 -32.38
N PHE A 314 5.51 28.12 -32.87
CA PHE A 314 6.94 28.05 -32.61
C PHE A 314 7.70 29.21 -33.30
N GLU A 315 7.34 29.56 -34.53
CA GLU A 315 7.89 30.73 -35.26
C GLU A 315 7.47 32.04 -34.58
N GLU A 316 6.20 32.17 -34.14
CA GLU A 316 5.76 33.36 -33.40
C GLU A 316 6.58 33.56 -32.13
N MET A 317 6.90 32.45 -31.39
CA MET A 317 7.77 32.50 -30.23
C MET A 317 9.16 33.09 -30.55
N ILE A 318 9.78 32.65 -31.65
CA ILE A 318 11.09 33.10 -32.07
C ILE A 318 11.00 34.57 -32.48
N ASN A 319 10.01 34.95 -33.28
CA ASN A 319 9.77 36.34 -33.75
C ASN A 319 9.56 37.33 -32.61
N ARG A 320 9.06 36.88 -31.47
CA ARG A 320 8.96 37.68 -30.22
C ARG A 320 10.26 37.72 -29.42
N GLY A 321 11.36 37.19 -29.95
CA GLY A 321 12.68 37.17 -29.28
C GLY A 321 12.79 36.15 -28.13
N LEU A 322 11.81 35.27 -27.98
CA LEU A 322 11.82 34.24 -26.94
C LEU A 322 12.64 33.03 -27.41
N LYS A 323 13.77 32.77 -26.76
CA LYS A 323 14.63 31.62 -27.13
C LYS A 323 13.98 30.30 -26.75
N PRO A 324 13.73 29.37 -27.70
CA PRO A 324 13.17 28.06 -27.40
C PRO A 324 14.02 27.26 -26.41
N SER A 325 13.37 26.64 -25.42
CA SER A 325 14.05 25.77 -24.47
C SER A 325 14.21 24.35 -25.00
N ARG A 326 15.05 23.53 -24.36
CA ARG A 326 15.12 22.08 -24.66
C ARG A 326 13.75 21.39 -24.60
N VAL A 327 12.91 21.82 -23.64
CA VAL A 327 11.54 21.28 -23.52
C VAL A 327 10.70 21.66 -24.73
N THR A 328 10.86 22.87 -25.28
CA THR A 328 10.15 23.31 -26.48
C THR A 328 10.53 22.46 -27.69
N TYR A 329 11.84 22.28 -27.94
CA TYR A 329 12.31 21.42 -29.02
C TYR A 329 11.83 19.97 -28.87
N ASN A 330 11.99 19.37 -27.67
CA ASN A 330 11.55 17.99 -27.42
C ASN A 330 10.04 17.82 -27.59
N THR A 331 9.25 18.83 -27.21
CA THR A 331 7.79 18.83 -27.41
C THR A 331 7.42 18.82 -28.88
N LEU A 332 8.08 19.68 -29.68
CA LEU A 332 7.82 19.80 -31.10
C LEU A 332 8.30 18.55 -31.85
N ILE A 333 9.52 18.04 -31.54
CA ILE A 333 10.04 16.78 -32.10
C ILE A 333 9.08 15.62 -31.81
N LYS A 334 8.54 15.57 -30.60
CA LYS A 334 7.55 14.54 -30.23
C LYS A 334 6.29 14.64 -31.09
N GLY A 335 5.72 15.82 -31.25
CA GLY A 335 4.54 16.05 -32.08
C GLY A 335 4.80 15.67 -33.55
N LEU A 336 5.94 16.04 -34.09
CA LEU A 336 6.38 15.70 -35.47
C LEU A 336 6.58 14.18 -35.65
N CYS A 337 7.13 13.50 -34.65
CA CYS A 337 7.27 12.05 -34.65
C CYS A 337 5.89 11.36 -34.65
N GLU A 338 4.97 11.82 -33.80
CA GLU A 338 3.59 11.29 -33.73
C GLU A 338 2.82 11.52 -35.04
N ALA A 339 3.06 12.65 -35.71
CA ALA A 339 2.49 12.97 -37.02
C ALA A 339 3.26 12.37 -38.22
N ARG A 340 4.32 11.60 -37.97
CA ARG A 340 5.23 10.98 -38.98
C ARG A 340 5.88 11.98 -39.97
N LYS A 341 6.00 13.27 -39.59
CA LYS A 341 6.66 14.32 -40.40
C LYS A 341 8.18 14.36 -40.10
N LEU A 342 8.89 13.26 -40.39
CA LEU A 342 10.30 13.09 -40.03
C LEU A 342 11.27 14.09 -40.75
N ASP A 343 10.93 14.56 -41.93
CA ASP A 343 11.72 15.51 -42.67
C ASP A 343 11.78 16.88 -41.98
N LYS A 344 10.68 17.32 -41.38
CA LYS A 344 10.60 18.56 -40.59
C LYS A 344 11.47 18.51 -39.33
N ILE A 345 11.73 17.32 -38.77
CA ILE A 345 12.61 17.17 -37.63
C ILE A 345 14.07 17.56 -37.98
N LYS A 346 14.50 17.21 -39.20
CA LYS A 346 15.86 17.57 -39.67
C LYS A 346 16.02 19.08 -39.80
N GLU A 347 15.00 19.74 -40.42
CA GLU A 347 15.01 21.22 -40.58
C GLU A 347 15.07 21.91 -39.21
N ILE A 348 14.29 21.46 -38.24
CA ILE A 348 14.30 22.07 -36.89
C ILE A 348 15.64 21.82 -36.17
N LEU A 349 16.22 20.64 -36.30
CA LEU A 349 17.52 20.32 -35.68
C LEU A 349 18.67 21.07 -36.35
N GLU A 350 18.61 21.35 -37.64
CA GLU A 350 19.58 22.14 -38.37
C GLU A 350 19.45 23.63 -37.99
N GLY A 351 18.25 24.18 -37.99
CA GLY A 351 18.00 25.57 -37.55
C GLY A 351 18.27 25.82 -36.06
N ALA A 352 18.19 24.78 -35.25
CA ALA A 352 18.50 24.86 -33.81
C ALA A 352 20.01 25.05 -33.53
N LYS A 353 20.89 24.64 -34.45
CA LYS A 353 22.31 24.86 -34.31
C LYS A 353 22.69 26.33 -34.51
N ASP A 354 21.99 26.98 -35.44
CA ASP A 354 22.27 28.39 -35.79
C ASP A 354 21.71 29.35 -34.72
N ASN A 355 20.62 28.97 -34.04
CA ASN A 355 19.92 29.79 -33.06
C ASN A 355 20.35 29.62 -31.59
N GLY A 356 21.50 29.05 -31.31
CA GLY A 356 22.02 29.02 -29.93
C GLY A 356 22.20 27.68 -29.28
N GLY A 357 22.42 26.61 -30.06
CA GLY A 357 23.04 25.39 -29.54
C GLY A 357 22.10 24.45 -28.79
N PHE A 358 21.04 24.01 -29.43
CA PHE A 358 20.27 22.85 -28.89
C PHE A 358 21.16 21.60 -28.92
N THR A 359 21.34 21.00 -27.76
CA THR A 359 22.04 19.72 -27.63
C THR A 359 21.01 18.63 -27.29
N PRO A 360 20.85 17.60 -28.15
CA PRO A 360 19.97 16.48 -27.87
C PRO A 360 20.33 15.80 -26.56
N ASP A 361 19.34 15.56 -25.74
CA ASP A 361 19.44 14.88 -24.44
C ASP A 361 18.77 13.49 -24.46
N THR A 362 18.81 12.77 -23.35
CA THR A 362 18.13 11.46 -23.21
C THR A 362 16.66 11.51 -23.62
N CYS A 363 15.97 12.63 -23.34
CA CYS A 363 14.55 12.79 -23.69
C CYS A 363 14.36 12.89 -25.21
N THR A 364 15.25 13.60 -25.92
CA THR A 364 15.26 13.68 -27.38
C THR A 364 15.44 12.30 -28.00
N PHE A 365 16.43 11.55 -27.54
CA PHE A 365 16.69 10.19 -28.03
C PHE A 365 15.53 9.24 -27.72
N ASN A 366 14.94 9.31 -26.53
CA ASN A 366 13.78 8.51 -26.17
C ASN A 366 12.59 8.76 -27.10
N THR A 367 12.40 10.03 -27.50
CA THR A 367 11.33 10.40 -28.43
C THR A 367 11.58 9.79 -29.82
N LEU A 368 12.81 9.86 -30.31
CA LEU A 368 13.18 9.28 -31.60
C LEU A 368 13.12 7.75 -31.59
N ILE A 369 13.64 7.10 -30.55
CA ILE A 369 13.54 5.64 -30.36
C ILE A 369 12.07 5.21 -30.34
N ASN A 370 11.22 5.92 -29.59
CA ASN A 370 9.80 5.60 -29.54
C ASN A 370 9.10 5.75 -30.90
N ALA A 371 9.48 6.76 -31.69
CA ALA A 371 8.97 6.94 -33.06
C ALA A 371 9.38 5.80 -34.00
N HIS A 372 10.63 5.33 -33.90
CA HIS A 372 11.10 4.17 -34.68
C HIS A 372 10.41 2.88 -34.23
N CYS A 373 10.20 2.68 -32.94
CA CYS A 373 9.44 1.55 -32.40
C CYS A 373 8.00 1.58 -32.90
N GLY A 374 7.33 2.73 -32.89
CA GLY A 374 5.96 2.90 -33.39
C GLY A 374 5.84 2.77 -34.92
N GLY A 375 6.92 3.00 -35.66
CA GLY A 375 7.04 2.79 -37.10
C GLY A 375 7.49 1.38 -37.50
N GLU A 376 7.51 0.43 -36.57
CA GLU A 376 7.94 -0.96 -36.74
C GLU A 376 9.42 -1.15 -37.14
N ASN A 377 10.21 -0.10 -37.09
CA ASN A 377 11.64 -0.14 -37.42
C ASN A 377 12.51 -0.37 -36.16
N LEU A 378 12.34 -1.56 -35.55
CA LEU A 378 13.02 -1.91 -34.30
C LEU A 378 14.55 -1.96 -34.44
N VAL A 379 15.05 -2.32 -35.64
CA VAL A 379 16.50 -2.37 -35.91
C VAL A 379 17.11 -0.99 -35.74
N GLU A 380 16.48 0.05 -36.31
CA GLU A 380 16.98 1.41 -36.18
C GLU A 380 16.84 1.96 -34.75
N ALA A 381 15.76 1.55 -34.03
CA ALA A 381 15.62 1.88 -32.63
C ALA A 381 16.77 1.31 -31.76
N LEU A 382 17.17 0.06 -32.01
CA LEU A 382 18.31 -0.58 -31.34
C LEU A 382 19.65 0.08 -31.73
N ASN A 383 19.85 0.41 -33.03
CA ASN A 383 21.00 1.16 -33.47
C ASN A 383 21.12 2.54 -32.79
N MET A 384 19.98 3.22 -32.60
CA MET A 384 19.94 4.48 -31.84
C MET A 384 20.31 4.28 -30.37
N PHE A 385 19.89 3.16 -29.78
CA PHE A 385 20.24 2.84 -28.40
C PHE A 385 21.74 2.58 -28.20
N GLU A 386 22.39 1.88 -29.10
CA GLU A 386 23.86 1.72 -29.05
C GLU A 386 24.58 3.06 -29.25
N ARG A 387 24.09 3.91 -30.16
CA ARG A 387 24.66 5.24 -30.38
C ARG A 387 24.57 6.20 -29.21
N ILE A 388 23.47 6.12 -28.41
CA ILE A 388 23.36 6.88 -27.15
C ILE A 388 24.54 6.55 -26.23
N LYS A 389 24.89 5.26 -26.12
CA LYS A 389 26.00 4.78 -25.28
C LYS A 389 27.34 5.31 -25.79
N GLU A 390 27.58 5.26 -27.12
CA GLU A 390 28.78 5.81 -27.77
C GLU A 390 28.95 7.31 -27.52
N LEU A 391 27.84 8.06 -27.51
CA LEU A 391 27.82 9.51 -27.27
C LEU A 391 27.91 9.86 -25.77
N ARG A 392 28.05 8.86 -24.88
CA ARG A 392 28.08 9.01 -23.41
C ARG A 392 26.84 9.70 -22.82
N VAL A 393 25.74 9.68 -23.55
CA VAL A 393 24.44 10.05 -23.00
C VAL A 393 23.90 8.83 -22.23
N LEU A 394 23.58 9.00 -20.95
CA LEU A 394 23.12 7.88 -20.13
C LEU A 394 21.66 7.53 -20.47
N PRO A 395 21.37 6.29 -20.95
CA PRO A 395 20.00 5.82 -21.09
C PRO A 395 19.31 5.80 -19.73
N ASP A 396 18.06 6.18 -19.69
CA ASP A 396 17.25 6.13 -18.48
C ASP A 396 16.20 5.00 -18.52
N SER A 397 15.40 4.87 -17.45
CA SER A 397 14.36 3.86 -17.38
C SER A 397 13.31 3.99 -18.49
N ALA A 398 13.09 5.19 -19.05
CA ALA A 398 12.18 5.39 -20.16
C ALA A 398 12.75 4.80 -21.47
N THR A 399 14.06 4.95 -21.71
CA THR A 399 14.74 4.33 -22.86
C THR A 399 14.56 2.82 -22.86
N TYR A 400 14.85 2.18 -21.71
CA TYR A 400 14.70 0.72 -21.56
C TYR A 400 13.25 0.28 -21.69
N SER A 401 12.30 1.03 -21.10
CA SER A 401 10.89 0.64 -21.12
C SER A 401 10.29 0.61 -22.54
N VAL A 402 10.67 1.57 -23.38
CA VAL A 402 10.22 1.62 -24.77
C VAL A 402 10.76 0.43 -25.56
N LEU A 403 12.08 0.16 -25.44
CA LEU A 403 12.71 -0.95 -26.15
C LEU A 403 12.21 -2.32 -25.69
N ILE A 404 12.13 -2.55 -24.38
CA ILE A 404 11.63 -3.81 -23.81
C ILE A 404 10.20 -4.06 -24.26
N ARG A 405 9.31 -3.06 -24.20
CA ARG A 405 7.93 -3.20 -24.67
C ARG A 405 7.88 -3.55 -26.15
N SER A 406 8.66 -2.88 -26.98
CA SER A 406 8.65 -3.12 -28.43
C SER A 406 9.24 -4.48 -28.80
N LEU A 407 10.27 -4.96 -28.08
CA LEU A 407 10.80 -6.31 -28.23
C LEU A 407 9.78 -7.37 -27.82
N CYS A 408 9.08 -7.19 -26.69
CA CYS A 408 8.01 -8.09 -26.26
C CYS A 408 6.86 -8.14 -27.26
N GLN A 409 6.47 -7.00 -27.86
CA GLN A 409 5.42 -6.94 -28.88
C GLN A 409 5.79 -7.72 -30.16
N LYS A 410 7.09 -7.79 -30.49
CA LYS A 410 7.61 -8.58 -31.61
C LYS A 410 7.98 -10.03 -31.25
N GLY A 411 7.76 -10.44 -30.00
CA GLY A 411 8.04 -11.79 -29.51
C GLY A 411 9.53 -12.07 -29.21
N ASP A 412 10.41 -11.06 -29.29
CA ASP A 412 11.83 -11.21 -28.97
C ASP A 412 12.09 -11.05 -27.48
N PHE A 413 11.60 -12.01 -26.71
CA PHE A 413 11.70 -12.00 -25.26
C PHE A 413 13.12 -12.22 -24.74
N GLU A 414 13.99 -12.87 -25.51
CA GLU A 414 15.39 -13.06 -25.09
C GLU A 414 16.19 -11.75 -25.02
N ARG A 415 16.04 -10.91 -26.05
CA ARG A 415 16.67 -9.59 -26.05
C ARG A 415 15.99 -8.68 -25.04
N ALA A 416 14.67 -8.77 -24.87
CA ALA A 416 13.95 -8.04 -23.86
C ALA A 416 14.42 -8.40 -22.44
N GLU A 417 14.65 -9.68 -22.15
CA GLU A 417 15.15 -10.15 -20.84
C GLU A 417 16.57 -9.64 -20.56
N LYS A 418 17.46 -9.61 -21.57
CA LYS A 418 18.82 -9.04 -21.45
C LYS A 418 18.78 -7.56 -21.09
N LEU A 419 17.94 -6.77 -21.77
CA LEU A 419 17.77 -5.34 -21.44
C LEU A 419 17.14 -5.14 -20.05
N PHE A 420 16.25 -6.03 -19.65
CA PHE A 420 15.62 -6.01 -18.33
C PHE A 420 16.62 -6.32 -17.20
N ASP A 421 17.57 -7.24 -17.45
CA ASP A 421 18.67 -7.55 -16.53
C ASP A 421 19.66 -6.37 -16.45
N GLU A 422 19.99 -5.76 -17.58
CA GLU A 422 20.85 -4.57 -17.61
C GLU A 422 20.24 -3.40 -16.82
N LEU A 423 18.93 -3.17 -16.98
CA LEU A 423 18.17 -2.17 -16.25
C LEU A 423 18.23 -2.40 -14.73
N SER A 424 18.05 -3.64 -14.29
CA SER A 424 18.03 -4.01 -12.86
C SER A 424 19.43 -4.02 -12.24
N GLY A 425 20.46 -4.42 -13.00
CA GLY A 425 21.82 -4.56 -12.53
C GLY A 425 22.59 -3.24 -12.40
N LYS A 426 22.33 -2.27 -13.26
CA LYS A 426 23.03 -0.97 -13.28
C LYS A 426 22.47 0.07 -12.31
N GLU A 427 21.60 -0.30 -11.39
CA GLU A 427 20.91 0.62 -10.45
C GLU A 427 20.19 1.80 -11.14
N ILE A 428 19.93 1.71 -12.45
CA ILE A 428 19.26 2.76 -13.23
C ILE A 428 17.88 3.07 -12.64
N LEU A 429 17.19 2.05 -12.13
CA LEU A 429 15.90 2.19 -11.46
C LEU A 429 15.98 2.95 -10.15
N LEU A 430 17.13 2.96 -9.49
CA LEU A 430 17.36 3.64 -8.22
C LEU A 430 17.94 5.04 -8.40
N SER A 431 18.41 5.38 -9.62
CA SER A 431 18.97 6.69 -9.94
C SER A 431 17.95 7.80 -9.68
N GLU A 432 18.36 8.85 -8.98
CA GLU A 432 17.54 10.06 -8.79
C GLU A 432 17.45 10.92 -10.06
N THR A 433 18.35 10.70 -11.02
CA THR A 433 18.38 11.37 -12.32
C THR A 433 17.55 10.59 -13.35
N GLY A 434 16.84 11.28 -14.23
CA GLY A 434 16.03 10.68 -15.28
C GLY A 434 14.53 10.64 -15.01
N CYS A 435 13.77 10.07 -15.96
CA CYS A 435 12.32 9.95 -15.89
C CYS A 435 11.87 8.97 -14.81
N THR A 436 10.70 9.25 -14.22
CA THR A 436 10.06 8.30 -13.31
C THR A 436 9.61 7.07 -14.12
N PRO A 437 10.05 5.83 -13.78
CA PRO A 437 9.69 4.66 -14.55
C PRO A 437 8.16 4.43 -14.53
N LEU A 438 7.60 4.11 -15.68
CA LEU A 438 6.20 3.71 -15.80
C LEU A 438 6.11 2.18 -15.70
N VAL A 439 5.58 1.65 -14.61
CA VAL A 439 5.52 0.19 -14.36
C VAL A 439 4.75 -0.53 -15.45
N ALA A 440 3.62 0.02 -15.89
CA ALA A 440 2.79 -0.55 -16.94
C ALA A 440 3.55 -0.83 -18.26
N ALA A 441 4.63 -0.12 -18.53
CA ALA A 441 5.44 -0.36 -19.73
C ALA A 441 6.19 -1.71 -19.69
N TYR A 442 6.35 -2.30 -18.51
CA TYR A 442 7.02 -3.59 -18.31
C TYR A 442 6.05 -4.77 -18.14
N ASN A 443 4.73 -4.54 -18.17
CA ASN A 443 3.73 -5.60 -17.98
C ASN A 443 3.94 -6.80 -18.91
N PRO A 444 4.18 -6.65 -20.23
CA PRO A 444 4.43 -7.80 -21.10
C PRO A 444 5.64 -8.65 -20.66
N MET A 445 6.67 -8.01 -20.11
CA MET A 445 7.84 -8.71 -19.58
C MET A 445 7.53 -9.41 -18.25
N PHE A 446 6.71 -8.81 -17.39
CA PHE A 446 6.24 -9.45 -16.16
C PHE A 446 5.37 -10.66 -16.47
N GLU A 447 4.45 -10.56 -17.44
CA GLU A 447 3.62 -11.67 -17.92
C GLU A 447 4.48 -12.82 -18.45
N TYR A 448 5.48 -12.52 -19.29
CA TYR A 448 6.42 -13.52 -19.82
C TYR A 448 7.22 -14.21 -18.70
N LEU A 449 7.77 -13.44 -17.76
CA LEU A 449 8.55 -13.99 -16.64
C LEU A 449 7.69 -14.87 -15.71
N CYS A 450 6.48 -14.42 -15.39
CA CYS A 450 5.53 -15.20 -14.58
C CYS A 450 5.09 -16.49 -15.30
N GLY A 451 4.83 -16.42 -16.61
CA GLY A 451 4.49 -17.59 -17.41
C GLY A 451 5.63 -18.63 -17.55
N ASN A 452 6.89 -18.20 -17.37
CA ASN A 452 8.07 -19.08 -17.40
C ASN A 452 8.64 -19.43 -16.01
N GLY A 453 7.85 -19.28 -14.94
CA GLY A 453 8.27 -19.67 -13.60
C GLY A 453 9.37 -18.78 -12.99
N LYS A 454 9.47 -17.53 -13.40
CA LYS A 454 10.46 -16.56 -12.92
C LYS A 454 9.81 -15.39 -12.12
N SER A 455 8.71 -15.65 -11.39
CA SER A 455 7.95 -14.61 -10.67
C SER A 455 8.77 -13.89 -9.62
N LYS A 456 9.70 -14.56 -8.93
CA LYS A 456 10.64 -13.95 -7.98
C LYS A 456 11.54 -12.89 -8.64
N LYS A 457 11.97 -13.14 -9.89
CA LYS A 457 12.76 -12.15 -10.66
C LYS A 457 11.90 -10.93 -11.01
N ALA A 458 10.70 -11.17 -11.49
CA ALA A 458 9.71 -10.14 -11.82
C ALA A 458 9.38 -9.28 -10.59
N GLU A 459 9.08 -9.90 -9.45
CA GLU A 459 8.79 -9.22 -8.19
C GLU A 459 9.95 -8.35 -7.70
N ARG A 460 11.19 -8.83 -7.76
CA ARG A 460 12.38 -8.06 -7.36
C ARG A 460 12.47 -6.74 -8.13
N VAL A 461 12.31 -6.78 -9.46
CA VAL A 461 12.34 -5.57 -10.30
C VAL A 461 11.12 -4.69 -10.04
N PHE A 462 9.95 -5.28 -9.87
CA PHE A 462 8.75 -4.55 -9.50
C PHE A 462 8.91 -3.80 -8.17
N ARG A 463 9.47 -4.43 -7.13
CA ARG A 463 9.77 -3.78 -5.85
C ARG A 463 10.77 -2.62 -5.99
N GLN A 464 11.74 -2.72 -6.91
CA GLN A 464 12.66 -1.61 -7.23
C GLN A 464 11.92 -0.45 -7.90
N LEU A 465 11.08 -0.74 -8.90
CA LEU A 465 10.24 0.26 -9.57
C LEU A 465 9.33 0.98 -8.58
N MET A 466 8.74 0.24 -7.64
CA MET A 466 7.87 0.79 -6.61
C MET A 466 8.57 1.76 -5.64
N ARG A 467 9.87 1.65 -5.43
CA ARG A 467 10.65 2.58 -4.60
C ARG A 467 10.59 4.02 -5.14
N ARG A 468 10.35 4.22 -6.41
CA ARG A 468 10.21 5.53 -7.06
C ARG A 468 8.78 6.06 -7.10
N GLY A 469 7.82 5.36 -6.51
CA GLY A 469 6.42 5.80 -6.43
C GLY A 469 5.57 5.50 -7.65
N THR A 470 6.13 4.83 -8.67
CA THR A 470 5.34 4.33 -9.80
C THR A 470 4.48 3.15 -9.36
N GLN A 471 3.26 3.08 -9.85
CA GLN A 471 2.27 2.09 -9.42
C GLN A 471 1.37 1.72 -10.60
N ASP A 472 1.10 0.43 -10.72
CA ASP A 472 0.16 -0.09 -11.69
C ASP A 472 -0.60 -1.28 -11.09
N PRO A 473 -1.94 -1.20 -10.94
CA PRO A 473 -2.75 -2.27 -10.37
C PRO A 473 -2.67 -3.57 -11.17
N SER A 474 -2.57 -3.48 -12.49
CA SER A 474 -2.48 -4.62 -13.41
C SER A 474 -1.23 -5.48 -13.12
N THR A 475 -0.09 -4.83 -12.88
CA THR A 475 1.15 -5.53 -12.53
C THR A 475 1.03 -6.32 -11.22
N PHE A 476 0.31 -5.79 -10.22
CA PHE A 476 0.07 -6.54 -8.99
C PHE A 476 -0.70 -7.83 -9.27
N LYS A 477 -1.77 -7.75 -10.09
CA LYS A 477 -2.54 -8.93 -10.49
C LYS A 477 -1.64 -9.96 -11.18
N THR A 478 -0.88 -9.56 -12.21
CA THR A 478 0.04 -10.43 -12.94
C THR A 478 1.03 -11.15 -12.02
N LEU A 479 1.65 -10.42 -11.09
CA LEU A 479 2.61 -11.00 -10.15
C LEU A 479 1.95 -11.94 -9.14
N ILE A 480 0.79 -11.58 -8.57
CA ILE A 480 0.05 -12.44 -7.65
C ILE A 480 -0.34 -13.74 -8.34
N MET A 481 -0.90 -13.65 -9.56
CA MET A 481 -1.27 -14.82 -10.36
C MET A 481 -0.05 -15.68 -10.73
N GLY A 482 1.09 -15.06 -11.07
CA GLY A 482 2.36 -15.75 -11.31
C GLY A 482 2.85 -16.52 -10.09
N HIS A 483 2.80 -15.92 -8.91
CA HIS A 483 3.13 -16.59 -7.66
C HIS A 483 2.15 -17.71 -7.31
N CYS A 484 0.86 -17.56 -7.65
CA CYS A 484 -0.11 -18.65 -7.53
C CYS A 484 0.22 -19.81 -8.46
N ALA A 485 0.58 -19.56 -9.72
CA ALA A 485 0.98 -20.60 -10.67
C ALA A 485 2.26 -21.34 -10.27
N GLU A 486 3.20 -20.65 -9.61
CA GLU A 486 4.44 -21.25 -9.07
C GLU A 486 4.25 -21.91 -7.70
N GLY A 487 3.07 -21.86 -7.11
CA GLY A 487 2.81 -22.40 -5.77
C GLY A 487 3.47 -21.62 -4.62
N THR A 488 3.88 -20.37 -4.86
CA THR A 488 4.50 -19.48 -3.85
C THR A 488 3.48 -18.49 -3.29
N PHE A 489 2.40 -19.03 -2.72
CA PHE A 489 1.20 -18.27 -2.30
C PHE A 489 1.46 -17.24 -1.21
N GLU A 490 2.45 -17.45 -0.34
CA GLU A 490 2.83 -16.50 0.71
C GLU A 490 3.35 -15.19 0.11
N ALA A 491 4.19 -15.26 -0.93
CA ALA A 491 4.66 -14.09 -1.67
C ALA A 491 3.48 -13.39 -2.38
N GLY A 492 2.55 -14.17 -2.95
CA GLY A 492 1.31 -13.64 -3.52
C GLY A 492 0.46 -12.89 -2.48
N TYR A 493 0.33 -13.42 -1.26
CA TYR A 493 -0.38 -12.77 -0.17
C TYR A 493 0.31 -11.47 0.30
N GLU A 494 1.65 -11.45 0.39
CA GLU A 494 2.37 -10.22 0.70
C GLU A 494 2.13 -9.12 -0.33
N LEU A 495 2.10 -9.48 -1.61
CA LEU A 495 1.80 -8.55 -2.70
C LEU A 495 0.35 -8.06 -2.64
N LEU A 496 -0.62 -8.93 -2.30
CA LEU A 496 -2.01 -8.55 -2.07
C LEU A 496 -2.13 -7.52 -0.94
N VAL A 497 -1.47 -7.77 0.20
CA VAL A 497 -1.45 -6.83 1.33
C VAL A 497 -0.81 -5.50 0.93
N LEU A 498 0.25 -5.54 0.12
CA LEU A 498 0.91 -4.33 -0.38
C LEU A 498 0.01 -3.55 -1.35
N MET A 499 -0.74 -4.25 -2.21
CA MET A 499 -1.73 -3.68 -3.13
C MET A 499 -2.83 -2.93 -2.36
N LEU A 500 -3.42 -3.58 -1.35
CA LEU A 500 -4.45 -2.99 -0.49
C LEU A 500 -3.94 -1.78 0.32
N ARG A 501 -2.71 -1.84 0.85
CA ARG A 501 -2.09 -0.69 1.55
C ARG A 501 -1.93 0.53 0.65
N ARG A 502 -1.91 0.32 -0.67
CA ARG A 502 -1.81 1.39 -1.67
C ARG A 502 -3.16 1.83 -2.23
N ASP A 503 -4.24 1.34 -1.65
CA ASP A 503 -5.63 1.65 -2.01
C ASP A 503 -6.01 1.16 -3.42
N TYR A 504 -5.39 0.07 -3.86
CA TYR A 504 -5.81 -0.66 -5.03
C TYR A 504 -6.65 -1.86 -4.61
N LEU A 505 -7.82 -2.00 -5.23
CA LEU A 505 -8.73 -3.10 -4.96
C LEU A 505 -8.42 -4.25 -5.92
N PRO A 506 -8.02 -5.44 -5.41
CA PRO A 506 -7.91 -6.64 -6.22
C PRO A 506 -9.28 -7.06 -6.77
N ASP A 507 -9.30 -7.73 -7.90
CA ASP A 507 -10.52 -8.32 -8.45
C ASP A 507 -10.85 -9.67 -7.78
N PHE A 508 -12.05 -10.16 -8.06
CA PHE A 508 -12.55 -11.43 -7.52
C PHE A 508 -11.60 -12.60 -7.84
N GLU A 509 -11.13 -12.68 -9.09
CA GLU A 509 -10.27 -13.76 -9.58
C GLU A 509 -8.94 -13.85 -8.82
N THR A 510 -8.33 -12.70 -8.52
CA THR A 510 -7.08 -12.63 -7.75
C THR A 510 -7.26 -13.15 -6.32
N TYR A 511 -8.38 -12.82 -5.67
CA TYR A 511 -8.69 -13.34 -4.34
C TYR A 511 -8.97 -14.84 -4.36
N ASP A 512 -9.81 -15.30 -5.30
CA ASP A 512 -10.25 -16.71 -5.38
C ASP A 512 -9.07 -17.64 -5.68
N SER A 513 -8.22 -17.27 -6.65
CA SER A 513 -7.01 -18.04 -6.98
C SER A 513 -6.04 -18.14 -5.80
N LEU A 514 -5.83 -17.04 -5.07
CA LEU A 514 -4.93 -17.03 -3.92
C LEU A 514 -5.49 -17.85 -2.75
N ILE A 515 -6.80 -17.75 -2.47
CA ILE A 515 -7.45 -18.53 -1.41
C ILE A 515 -7.36 -20.03 -1.72
N ASN A 516 -7.71 -20.43 -2.95
CA ASN A 516 -7.69 -21.84 -3.35
C ASN A 516 -6.25 -22.42 -3.26
N GLY A 517 -5.27 -21.69 -3.76
CA GLY A 517 -3.87 -22.12 -3.68
C GLY A 517 -3.33 -22.22 -2.26
N LEU A 518 -3.69 -21.28 -1.39
CA LEU A 518 -3.35 -21.33 0.05
C LEU A 518 -3.99 -22.53 0.73
N LEU A 519 -5.22 -22.90 0.37
CA LEU A 519 -5.90 -24.08 0.89
C LEU A 519 -5.25 -25.38 0.42
N GLU A 520 -4.86 -25.46 -0.87
CA GLU A 520 -4.12 -26.61 -1.41
C GLU A 520 -2.81 -26.85 -0.67
N LYS A 521 -2.11 -25.78 -0.31
CA LYS A 521 -0.87 -25.85 0.50
C LYS A 521 -1.14 -26.08 1.99
N GLY A 522 -2.40 -26.03 2.39
CA GLY A 522 -2.82 -26.19 3.77
C GLY A 522 -2.67 -24.93 4.63
N GLU A 523 -2.41 -23.74 4.06
CA GLU A 523 -2.27 -22.47 4.80
C GLU A 523 -3.64 -21.80 5.08
N ALA A 524 -4.52 -22.54 5.80
CA ALA A 524 -5.90 -22.13 6.08
C ALA A 524 -6.03 -20.80 6.85
N LEU A 525 -5.07 -20.48 7.74
CA LEU A 525 -5.06 -19.21 8.47
C LEU A 525 -4.88 -18.02 7.53
N VAL A 526 -3.94 -18.11 6.59
CA VAL A 526 -3.69 -17.05 5.62
C VAL A 526 -4.85 -16.95 4.63
N ALA A 527 -5.47 -18.09 4.28
CA ALA A 527 -6.67 -18.14 3.45
C ALA A 527 -7.85 -17.41 4.13
N GLN A 528 -8.07 -17.61 5.44
CA GLN A 528 -9.07 -16.87 6.21
C GLN A 528 -8.81 -15.36 6.21
N GLN A 529 -7.56 -14.95 6.47
CA GLN A 529 -7.20 -13.53 6.44
C GLN A 529 -7.40 -12.91 5.05
N THR A 530 -7.18 -13.69 3.99
CA THR A 530 -7.42 -13.27 2.61
C THR A 530 -8.91 -13.10 2.35
N LEU A 531 -9.75 -14.04 2.84
CA LEU A 531 -11.20 -13.95 2.78
C LEU A 531 -11.74 -12.70 3.49
N GLU A 532 -11.25 -12.40 4.70
CA GLU A 532 -11.66 -11.19 5.42
C GLU A 532 -11.33 -9.91 4.64
N LYS A 533 -10.18 -9.88 3.94
CA LYS A 533 -9.82 -8.75 3.07
C LYS A 533 -10.73 -8.66 1.85
N MET A 534 -11.07 -9.81 1.25
CA MET A 534 -12.01 -9.91 0.13
C MET A 534 -13.38 -9.34 0.49
N LEU A 535 -13.91 -9.69 1.66
CA LEU A 535 -15.18 -9.18 2.17
C LEU A 535 -15.14 -7.67 2.46
N LYS A 536 -14.03 -7.17 3.02
CA LYS A 536 -13.82 -5.71 3.21
C LYS A 536 -13.75 -4.94 1.89
N SER A 537 -13.37 -5.61 0.81
CA SER A 537 -13.35 -5.04 -0.54
C SER A 537 -14.70 -5.19 -1.28
N SER A 538 -15.77 -5.55 -0.56
CA SER A 538 -17.14 -5.73 -1.10
C SER A 538 -17.27 -6.84 -2.15
N HIS A 539 -16.36 -7.81 -2.17
CA HIS A 539 -16.48 -9.02 -2.98
C HIS A 539 -17.11 -10.14 -2.15
N LEU A 540 -18.14 -10.78 -2.70
CA LEU A 540 -18.81 -11.93 -2.05
C LEU A 540 -18.19 -13.24 -2.57
N PRO A 541 -17.52 -14.02 -1.70
CA PRO A 541 -17.00 -15.35 -2.05
C PRO A 541 -18.13 -16.36 -2.29
N ARG A 542 -17.79 -17.47 -2.92
CA ARG A 542 -18.71 -18.60 -3.06
C ARG A 542 -18.92 -19.31 -1.71
N THR A 543 -20.08 -19.92 -1.51
CA THR A 543 -20.34 -20.71 -0.29
C THR A 543 -19.32 -21.82 -0.11
N SER A 544 -18.88 -22.46 -1.20
CA SER A 544 -17.84 -23.50 -1.17
C SER A 544 -16.52 -22.98 -0.59
N THR A 545 -16.13 -21.75 -0.87
CA THR A 545 -14.88 -21.15 -0.36
C THR A 545 -14.89 -21.06 1.17
N PHE A 546 -16.04 -20.67 1.76
CA PHE A 546 -16.21 -20.64 3.22
C PHE A 546 -16.05 -22.05 3.85
N HIS A 547 -16.70 -23.05 3.25
CA HIS A 547 -16.60 -24.43 3.74
C HIS A 547 -15.19 -24.99 3.59
N SER A 548 -14.48 -24.72 2.49
CA SER A 548 -13.12 -25.17 2.28
C SER A 548 -12.16 -24.56 3.30
N ILE A 549 -12.30 -23.28 3.63
CA ILE A 549 -11.48 -22.60 4.66
C ILE A 549 -11.79 -23.21 6.03
N LEU A 550 -13.08 -23.39 6.39
CA LEU A 550 -13.46 -23.99 7.67
C LEU A 550 -12.89 -25.41 7.80
N THR A 551 -12.99 -26.22 6.74
CA THR A 551 -12.39 -27.56 6.68
C THR A 551 -10.88 -27.52 6.92
N GLY A 552 -10.18 -26.59 6.29
CA GLY A 552 -8.75 -26.39 6.46
C GLY A 552 -8.36 -25.99 7.88
N LEU A 553 -9.14 -25.08 8.51
CA LEU A 553 -8.92 -24.64 9.88
C LEU A 553 -9.15 -25.75 10.90
N VAL A 554 -10.21 -26.57 10.70
CA VAL A 554 -10.51 -27.73 11.55
C VAL A 554 -9.39 -28.77 11.45
N LYS A 555 -8.94 -29.09 10.23
CA LYS A 555 -7.80 -30.02 10.01
C LYS A 555 -6.52 -29.54 10.69
N LYS A 556 -6.23 -28.26 10.67
CA LYS A 556 -5.07 -27.62 11.35
C LYS A 556 -5.29 -27.40 12.86
N LYS A 557 -6.43 -27.79 13.39
CA LYS A 557 -6.80 -27.62 14.81
C LYS A 557 -6.77 -26.17 15.31
N CYS A 558 -7.12 -25.21 14.43
CA CYS A 558 -7.19 -23.78 14.74
C CYS A 558 -8.59 -23.44 15.33
N ALA A 559 -8.80 -23.73 16.63
CA ALA A 559 -10.12 -23.64 17.25
C ALA A 559 -10.72 -22.22 17.27
N ARG A 560 -9.92 -21.20 17.61
CA ARG A 560 -10.40 -19.81 17.70
C ARG A 560 -10.83 -19.26 16.36
N GLU A 561 -10.05 -19.57 15.34
CA GLU A 561 -10.27 -19.15 13.98
C GLU A 561 -11.46 -19.86 13.34
N SER A 562 -11.62 -21.17 13.63
CA SER A 562 -12.82 -21.93 13.23
C SER A 562 -14.10 -21.32 13.82
N ALA A 563 -14.06 -20.92 15.09
CA ALA A 563 -15.17 -20.23 15.76
C ALA A 563 -15.50 -18.89 15.06
N SER A 564 -14.47 -18.08 14.78
CA SER A 564 -14.64 -16.80 14.09
C SER A 564 -15.18 -16.99 12.68
N MET A 565 -14.79 -18.08 12.01
CA MET A 565 -15.29 -18.41 10.68
C MET A 565 -16.78 -18.77 10.67
N ILE A 566 -17.24 -19.57 11.63
CA ILE A 566 -18.67 -19.90 11.78
C ILE A 566 -19.47 -18.62 12.06
N MET A 567 -19.01 -17.77 12.97
CA MET A 567 -19.70 -16.50 13.25
C MET A 567 -19.80 -15.61 12.01
N LEU A 568 -18.72 -15.52 11.21
CA LEU A 568 -18.71 -14.78 9.95
C LEU A 568 -19.70 -15.38 8.93
N MET A 569 -19.76 -16.72 8.83
CA MET A 569 -20.71 -17.41 7.95
C MET A 569 -22.17 -17.13 8.37
N LEU A 570 -22.48 -17.14 9.65
CA LEU A 570 -23.79 -16.78 10.17
C LEU A 570 -24.16 -15.32 9.90
N GLU A 571 -23.21 -14.38 10.12
CA GLU A 571 -23.40 -12.95 9.79
C GLU A 571 -23.74 -12.74 8.31
N LYS A 572 -23.09 -13.49 7.43
CA LYS A 572 -23.30 -13.41 5.97
C LYS A 572 -24.45 -14.32 5.48
N LYS A 573 -25.19 -14.96 6.38
CA LYS A 573 -26.30 -15.90 6.07
C LYS A 573 -25.87 -17.04 5.13
N ILE A 574 -24.65 -17.54 5.29
CA ILE A 574 -24.12 -18.68 4.54
C ILE A 574 -24.66 -19.97 5.15
N ARG A 575 -25.20 -20.85 4.29
CA ARG A 575 -25.70 -22.16 4.73
C ARG A 575 -24.58 -22.97 5.40
N GLN A 576 -24.87 -23.48 6.61
CA GLN A 576 -23.94 -24.29 7.38
C GLN A 576 -23.99 -25.76 6.94
N SER A 577 -22.85 -26.44 7.05
CA SER A 577 -22.77 -27.89 6.91
C SER A 577 -22.78 -28.52 8.31
N ILE A 578 -23.74 -29.41 8.58
CA ILE A 578 -23.87 -30.05 9.89
C ILE A 578 -22.55 -30.69 10.33
N GLY A 579 -21.91 -31.50 9.47
CA GLY A 579 -20.67 -32.18 9.82
C GLY A 579 -19.52 -31.21 10.13
N LEU A 580 -19.31 -30.16 9.31
CA LEU A 580 -18.24 -29.19 9.55
C LEU A 580 -18.49 -28.35 10.82
N SER A 581 -19.72 -27.98 11.09
CA SER A 581 -20.07 -27.27 12.32
C SER A 581 -19.87 -28.14 13.54
N THR A 582 -20.20 -29.44 13.44
CA THR A 582 -19.94 -30.44 14.46
C THR A 582 -18.45 -30.60 14.74
N ASP A 583 -17.65 -30.79 13.70
CA ASP A 583 -16.19 -30.92 13.83
C ASP A 583 -15.55 -29.69 14.49
N ALA A 584 -16.03 -28.49 14.13
CA ALA A 584 -15.55 -27.25 14.73
C ALA A 584 -15.95 -27.12 16.21
N VAL A 585 -17.15 -27.53 16.58
CA VAL A 585 -17.60 -27.57 17.99
C VAL A 585 -16.80 -28.59 18.79
N ILE A 586 -16.57 -29.78 18.25
CA ILE A 586 -15.70 -30.81 18.85
C ILE A 586 -14.29 -30.27 19.06
N LEU A 587 -13.73 -29.57 18.07
CA LEU A 587 -12.41 -28.94 18.16
C LEU A 587 -12.35 -27.88 19.27
N LEU A 588 -13.41 -27.08 19.44
CA LEU A 588 -13.50 -26.08 20.52
C LEU A 588 -13.51 -26.73 21.90
N PHE A 589 -14.30 -27.77 22.08
CA PHE A 589 -14.28 -28.54 23.32
C PHE A 589 -12.92 -29.22 23.56
N GLY A 590 -12.32 -29.77 22.50
CA GLY A 590 -10.97 -30.37 22.55
C GLY A 590 -9.90 -29.39 23.02
N SER A 591 -9.98 -28.14 22.57
CA SER A 591 -9.06 -27.05 22.90
C SER A 591 -9.35 -26.31 24.22
N GLY A 592 -10.35 -26.75 24.99
CA GLY A 592 -10.72 -26.14 26.28
C GLY A 592 -11.53 -24.86 26.18
N LEU A 593 -11.98 -24.46 24.99
CA LEU A 593 -12.79 -23.24 24.75
C LEU A 593 -14.29 -23.52 24.89
N LYS A 594 -14.68 -24.12 26.03
CA LYS A 594 -16.03 -24.58 26.29
C LYS A 594 -17.12 -23.51 26.19
N GLU A 595 -16.86 -22.30 26.71
CA GLU A 595 -17.83 -21.19 26.68
C GLU A 595 -18.11 -20.75 25.22
N LYS A 596 -17.05 -20.69 24.39
CA LYS A 596 -17.22 -20.39 22.96
C LYS A 596 -17.96 -21.51 22.20
N ALA A 597 -17.73 -22.76 22.57
CA ALA A 597 -18.42 -23.89 21.96
C ALA A 597 -19.95 -23.79 22.20
N PHE A 598 -20.36 -23.56 23.44
CA PHE A 598 -21.80 -23.36 23.77
C PHE A 598 -22.38 -22.10 23.10
N GLN A 599 -21.63 -21.00 23.07
CA GLN A 599 -22.06 -19.78 22.38
C GLN A 599 -22.31 -20.01 20.89
N ILE A 600 -21.37 -20.69 20.19
CA ILE A 600 -21.53 -21.01 18.78
C ILE A 600 -22.69 -21.93 18.52
N MET A 601 -22.87 -22.95 19.37
CA MET A 601 -24.02 -23.83 19.26
C MET A 601 -25.33 -23.06 19.40
N GLY A 602 -25.48 -22.21 20.43
CA GLY A 602 -26.63 -21.34 20.58
C GLY A 602 -26.92 -20.53 19.33
N LEU A 603 -25.90 -19.85 18.79
CA LEU A 603 -26.01 -19.07 17.55
C LEU A 603 -26.40 -19.91 16.32
N LEU A 604 -25.89 -21.14 16.19
CA LEU A 604 -26.28 -22.04 15.10
C LEU A 604 -27.76 -22.39 15.19
N TYR A 605 -28.24 -22.84 16.36
CA TYR A 605 -29.65 -23.20 16.57
C TYR A 605 -30.59 -21.99 16.41
N ASP A 606 -30.21 -20.82 16.91
CA ASP A 606 -31.00 -19.59 16.77
C ASP A 606 -31.12 -19.14 15.29
N ASN A 607 -30.20 -19.56 14.44
CA ASN A 607 -30.25 -19.35 12.98
C ASN A 607 -30.82 -20.56 12.20
N GLY A 608 -31.38 -21.58 12.89
CA GLY A 608 -32.00 -22.73 12.26
C GLY A 608 -31.06 -23.79 11.70
N PHE A 609 -29.81 -23.82 12.19
CA PHE A 609 -28.81 -24.84 11.82
C PHE A 609 -28.62 -25.84 12.98
N GLU A 610 -28.48 -27.09 12.62
CA GLU A 610 -28.26 -28.18 13.58
C GLU A 610 -26.80 -28.58 13.67
N VAL A 611 -26.44 -29.17 14.81
CA VAL A 611 -25.11 -29.76 15.06
C VAL A 611 -25.31 -31.23 15.39
N GLY A 612 -24.42 -32.10 14.99
CA GLY A 612 -24.44 -33.54 15.33
C GLY A 612 -24.24 -33.76 16.83
N MET A 613 -25.36 -33.71 17.58
CA MET A 613 -25.37 -33.74 19.05
C MET A 613 -24.74 -35.01 19.59
N GLU A 614 -25.02 -36.15 18.95
CA GLU A 614 -24.50 -37.46 19.36
C GLU A 614 -22.98 -37.55 19.18
N GLU A 615 -22.44 -37.00 18.10
CA GLU A 615 -21.01 -37.00 17.83
C GLU A 615 -20.25 -36.14 18.86
N VAL A 616 -20.80 -34.96 19.20
CA VAL A 616 -20.21 -34.09 20.21
C VAL A 616 -20.27 -34.71 21.60
N LEU A 617 -21.38 -35.31 21.98
CA LEU A 617 -21.55 -36.03 23.25
C LEU A 617 -20.61 -37.24 23.33
N GLY A 618 -20.52 -38.04 22.26
CA GLY A 618 -19.57 -39.14 22.11
C GLY A 618 -18.15 -38.71 22.38
N PHE A 619 -17.71 -37.62 21.75
CA PHE A 619 -16.37 -37.03 21.96
C PHE A 619 -16.19 -36.58 23.43
N LEU A 620 -17.17 -35.92 24.04
CA LEU A 620 -17.07 -35.42 25.41
C LEU A 620 -16.94 -36.58 26.40
N CYS A 621 -17.72 -37.66 26.21
CA CYS A 621 -17.65 -38.89 27.03
C CYS A 621 -16.28 -39.57 26.90
N GLN A 622 -15.79 -39.76 25.68
CA GLN A 622 -14.46 -40.35 25.42
C GLN A 622 -13.30 -39.50 26.02
N SER A 623 -13.44 -38.17 25.98
CA SER A 623 -12.47 -37.22 26.54
C SER A 623 -12.62 -37.03 28.06
N ARG A 624 -13.50 -37.76 28.73
CA ARG A 624 -13.85 -37.65 30.18
C ARG A 624 -14.25 -36.23 30.60
N LYS A 625 -14.82 -35.42 29.70
CA LYS A 625 -15.36 -34.09 29.97
C LYS A 625 -16.85 -34.16 30.36
N LEU A 626 -17.12 -34.88 31.45
CA LEU A 626 -18.47 -35.24 31.85
C LEU A 626 -19.34 -34.05 32.29
N LEU A 627 -18.76 -32.99 32.86
CA LEU A 627 -19.52 -31.78 33.20
C LEU A 627 -19.94 -30.99 31.95
N GLU A 628 -19.11 -30.96 30.93
CA GLU A 628 -19.48 -30.40 29.66
C GLU A 628 -20.52 -31.26 28.92
N ALA A 629 -20.38 -32.58 29.01
CA ALA A 629 -21.40 -33.50 28.47
C ALA A 629 -22.77 -33.36 29.17
N HIS A 630 -22.78 -33.18 30.48
CA HIS A 630 -23.98 -32.86 31.23
C HIS A 630 -24.67 -31.59 30.72
N LYS A 631 -23.93 -30.47 30.64
CA LYS A 631 -24.46 -29.21 30.11
C LYS A 631 -24.95 -29.34 28.67
N MET A 632 -24.29 -30.17 27.88
CA MET A 632 -24.64 -30.45 26.50
C MET A 632 -25.96 -31.21 26.40
N LEU A 633 -26.21 -32.21 27.28
CA LEU A 633 -27.46 -32.93 27.36
C LEU A 633 -28.60 -31.99 27.76
N LEU A 634 -28.40 -31.10 28.73
CA LEU A 634 -29.39 -30.10 29.11
C LEU A 634 -29.76 -29.17 27.95
N PHE A 635 -28.72 -28.68 27.25
CA PHE A 635 -28.91 -27.84 26.05
C PHE A 635 -29.69 -28.58 24.94
N GLY A 636 -29.31 -29.83 24.64
CA GLY A 636 -30.05 -30.67 23.67
C GLY A 636 -31.49 -30.91 24.08
N SER A 637 -31.73 -31.12 25.36
CA SER A 637 -33.04 -31.28 25.97
C SER A 637 -33.92 -30.02 25.82
N GLU A 638 -33.37 -28.82 26.00
CA GLU A 638 -34.07 -27.54 25.78
C GLU A 638 -34.45 -27.32 24.30
N LYS A 639 -33.62 -27.79 23.38
CA LYS A 639 -33.82 -27.64 21.91
C LYS A 639 -34.66 -28.81 21.30
N HIS A 640 -35.24 -29.68 22.10
CA HIS A 640 -36.13 -30.81 21.70
C HIS A 640 -35.43 -31.87 20.80
N HIS A 641 -34.13 -32.09 21.00
CA HIS A 641 -33.46 -33.20 20.35
C HIS A 641 -33.76 -34.55 20.98
N SER A 642 -33.94 -35.59 20.14
CA SER A 642 -33.96 -36.98 20.63
C SER A 642 -32.53 -37.35 21.07
N ILE A 643 -32.37 -37.70 22.34
CA ILE A 643 -31.07 -38.02 22.89
C ILE A 643 -31.01 -39.54 23.08
N ASP A 644 -29.91 -40.17 22.67
CA ASP A 644 -29.69 -41.61 22.85
C ASP A 644 -29.59 -41.96 24.34
N ILE A 645 -30.39 -42.90 24.74
CA ILE A 645 -30.49 -43.42 26.12
C ILE A 645 -29.12 -43.93 26.60
N HIS A 646 -28.33 -44.55 25.72
CA HIS A 646 -27.04 -45.09 26.07
C HIS A 646 -26.04 -44.00 26.45
N ILE A 647 -26.04 -42.90 25.73
CA ILE A 647 -25.16 -41.74 26.03
C ILE A 647 -25.58 -41.10 27.35
N CYS A 648 -26.89 -40.93 27.60
CA CYS A 648 -27.40 -40.42 28.87
C CYS A 648 -26.94 -41.27 30.05
N SER A 649 -27.05 -42.60 29.93
CA SER A 649 -26.61 -43.54 30.96
C SER A 649 -25.10 -43.45 31.21
N THR A 650 -24.31 -43.37 30.15
CA THR A 650 -22.84 -43.20 30.24
C THR A 650 -22.44 -41.92 30.98
N VAL A 651 -23.11 -40.79 30.70
CA VAL A 651 -22.83 -39.51 31.37
C VAL A 651 -23.25 -39.57 32.84
N LEU A 652 -24.44 -40.16 33.17
CA LEU A 652 -24.92 -40.35 34.53
C LEU A 652 -23.95 -41.20 35.36
N GLU A 653 -23.57 -42.38 34.88
CA GLU A 653 -22.58 -43.24 35.53
C GLU A 653 -21.24 -42.55 35.74
N GLY A 654 -20.78 -41.81 34.72
CA GLY A 654 -19.57 -41.03 34.80
C GLY A 654 -19.64 -39.93 35.85
N LEU A 655 -20.74 -39.17 35.95
CA LEU A 655 -20.96 -38.14 36.97
C LEU A 655 -20.99 -38.73 38.36
N CYS A 656 -21.60 -39.91 38.54
CA CYS A 656 -21.59 -40.65 39.82
C CYS A 656 -20.15 -41.01 40.22
N LYS A 657 -19.34 -41.54 39.30
CA LYS A 657 -17.94 -41.92 39.54
C LYS A 657 -17.02 -40.74 39.91
N ILE A 658 -17.29 -39.53 39.45
CA ILE A 658 -16.56 -38.30 39.81
C ILE A 658 -17.16 -37.54 40.97
N HIS A 659 -18.15 -38.16 41.68
CA HIS A 659 -18.85 -37.59 42.86
C HIS A 659 -19.55 -36.25 42.60
N LYS A 660 -20.00 -36.01 41.36
CA LYS A 660 -20.81 -34.83 40.95
C LYS A 660 -22.31 -35.18 41.00
N LEU A 661 -22.76 -35.48 42.22
CA LEU A 661 -24.09 -36.06 42.44
C LEU A 661 -25.24 -35.07 42.24
N SER A 662 -25.04 -33.79 42.49
CA SER A 662 -26.05 -32.75 42.23
C SER A 662 -26.36 -32.61 40.75
N GLU A 663 -25.28 -32.60 39.93
CA GLU A 663 -25.39 -32.51 38.48
C GLU A 663 -25.97 -33.81 37.89
N ALA A 664 -25.60 -34.98 38.47
CA ALA A 664 -26.16 -36.26 38.05
C ALA A 664 -27.68 -36.34 38.36
N PHE A 665 -28.10 -35.89 39.54
CA PHE A 665 -29.52 -35.87 39.92
C PHE A 665 -30.33 -34.88 39.08
N GLN A 666 -29.79 -33.68 38.79
CA GLN A 666 -30.42 -32.70 37.91
C GLN A 666 -30.67 -33.27 36.51
N LEU A 667 -29.67 -33.92 35.95
CA LEU A 667 -29.79 -34.56 34.63
C LEU A 667 -30.86 -35.65 34.64
N TYR A 668 -30.85 -36.51 35.66
CA TYR A 668 -31.85 -37.55 35.81
C TYR A 668 -33.28 -36.99 35.94
N TYR A 669 -33.45 -35.93 36.74
CA TYR A 669 -34.74 -35.26 36.94
C TYR A 669 -35.33 -34.75 35.62
N GLU A 670 -34.53 -34.04 34.81
CA GLU A 670 -34.95 -33.53 33.52
C GLU A 670 -35.27 -34.61 32.49
N LEU A 671 -34.48 -35.70 32.47
CA LEU A 671 -34.75 -36.84 31.61
C LEU A 671 -36.05 -37.54 31.95
N VAL A 672 -36.38 -37.62 33.23
CA VAL A 672 -37.65 -38.19 33.69
C VAL A 672 -38.86 -37.29 33.34
N GLU A 673 -38.72 -35.97 33.49
CA GLU A 673 -39.81 -35.05 33.09
C GLU A 673 -40.15 -35.16 31.60
N LYS A 674 -39.14 -35.49 30.77
CA LYS A 674 -39.32 -35.70 29.33
C LYS A 674 -39.63 -37.12 28.90
N GLY A 675 -39.87 -38.02 29.87
CA GLY A 675 -40.28 -39.41 29.60
C GLY A 675 -39.18 -40.30 29.05
N VAL A 676 -37.91 -39.92 29.20
CA VAL A 676 -36.74 -40.73 28.74
C VAL A 676 -36.39 -41.76 29.81
N HIS A 677 -36.64 -43.03 29.51
CA HIS A 677 -36.33 -44.13 30.42
C HIS A 677 -34.83 -44.47 30.41
N GLN A 678 -34.22 -44.57 31.58
CA GLN A 678 -32.81 -44.88 31.77
C GLN A 678 -32.58 -46.37 32.03
N GLN A 679 -31.31 -46.86 31.82
CA GLN A 679 -30.95 -48.23 32.13
C GLN A 679 -30.97 -48.48 33.62
N LEU A 680 -31.43 -49.67 34.03
CA LEU A 680 -31.66 -50.05 35.43
C LEU A 680 -30.35 -49.98 36.26
N SER A 681 -29.23 -50.45 35.69
CA SER A 681 -27.91 -50.41 36.32
C SER A 681 -27.45 -49.01 36.69
N CYS A 682 -27.69 -48.05 35.79
CA CYS A 682 -27.33 -46.64 35.99
C CYS A 682 -28.15 -45.98 37.11
N LEU A 683 -29.44 -46.34 37.24
CA LEU A 683 -30.30 -45.86 38.30
C LEU A 683 -29.92 -46.41 39.67
N GLU A 684 -29.52 -47.68 39.74
CA GLU A 684 -28.98 -48.30 40.96
C GLU A 684 -27.68 -47.66 41.40
N ASP A 685 -26.75 -47.38 40.46
CA ASP A 685 -25.49 -46.68 40.74
C ASP A 685 -25.74 -45.26 41.26
N LEU A 686 -26.65 -44.49 40.62
CA LEU A 686 -27.03 -43.16 41.06
C LEU A 686 -27.66 -43.19 42.47
N LYS A 687 -28.59 -44.09 42.71
CA LYS A 687 -29.21 -44.29 44.04
C LYS A 687 -28.17 -44.55 45.10
N ASN A 688 -27.30 -45.57 44.88
CA ASN A 688 -26.27 -45.97 45.83
C ASN A 688 -25.27 -44.84 46.12
N ALA A 689 -24.89 -44.08 45.11
CA ALA A 689 -24.03 -42.92 45.26
C ALA A 689 -24.69 -41.77 46.06
N LEU A 690 -25.99 -41.50 45.84
CA LEU A 690 -26.76 -40.50 46.58
C LEU A 690 -26.95 -40.91 48.06
N GLU A 691 -27.24 -42.20 48.31
CA GLU A 691 -27.34 -42.75 49.68
C GLU A 691 -26.00 -42.61 50.43
N ALA A 692 -24.91 -43.01 49.80
CA ALA A 692 -23.55 -42.88 50.35
C ALA A 692 -23.15 -41.41 50.68
N SER A 693 -23.70 -40.43 49.98
CA SER A 693 -23.45 -39.02 50.20
C SER A 693 -24.40 -38.34 51.17
N GLY A 694 -25.38 -39.09 51.73
CA GLY A 694 -26.35 -38.57 52.70
C GLY A 694 -27.56 -37.83 52.12
N LYS A 695 -27.73 -37.81 50.79
CA LYS A 695 -28.81 -37.14 50.06
C LYS A 695 -30.04 -38.07 49.97
N ARG A 696 -30.70 -38.31 51.14
CA ARG A 696 -31.78 -39.28 51.27
C ARG A 696 -33.05 -39.00 50.47
N GLU A 697 -33.48 -37.73 50.38
CA GLU A 697 -34.64 -37.33 49.63
C GLU A 697 -34.45 -37.56 48.10
N GLU A 698 -33.30 -37.20 47.56
CA GLU A 698 -32.96 -37.41 46.14
C GLU A 698 -32.87 -38.91 45.81
N ALA A 699 -32.27 -39.73 46.73
CA ALA A 699 -32.16 -41.18 46.59
C ALA A 699 -33.53 -41.86 46.63
N GLU A 700 -34.46 -41.40 47.50
CA GLU A 700 -35.84 -41.91 47.58
C GLU A 700 -36.62 -41.56 46.29
N PHE A 701 -36.40 -40.37 45.69
CA PHE A 701 -37.02 -39.99 44.44
C PHE A 701 -36.63 -40.95 43.31
N VAL A 702 -35.34 -41.30 43.21
CA VAL A 702 -34.82 -42.26 42.23
C VAL A 702 -35.37 -43.66 42.50
N SER A 703 -35.37 -44.10 43.77
CA SER A 703 -35.87 -45.42 44.22
C SER A 703 -37.32 -45.67 43.85
N LYS A 704 -38.23 -44.71 44.02
CA LYS A 704 -39.65 -44.82 43.67
C LYS A 704 -39.92 -45.09 42.20
N ARG A 705 -38.96 -44.74 41.32
CA ARG A 705 -39.05 -44.87 39.84
C ARG A 705 -38.30 -46.06 39.28
N ILE A 706 -37.47 -46.73 40.04
CA ILE A 706 -36.94 -48.03 39.67
C ILE A 706 -38.09 -49.00 39.56
N PRO A 707 -38.43 -49.58 38.38
CA PRO A 707 -39.54 -50.50 38.25
C PRO A 707 -39.33 -51.68 39.17
N LYS A 708 -40.36 -52.01 39.95
CA LYS A 708 -40.44 -53.26 40.75
C LYS A 708 -40.65 -54.49 39.85
N GLN A 709 -39.80 -54.66 38.85
CA GLN A 709 -39.78 -55.82 38.00
C GLN A 709 -38.47 -56.56 38.23
N LEU A 710 -38.52 -57.46 39.19
CA LEU A 710 -37.73 -58.72 39.25
C LEU A 710 -37.87 -59.24 40.69
N GLN A 711 -39.11 -59.61 41.10
CA GLN A 711 -39.19 -60.77 41.95
C GLN A 711 -39.27 -61.98 41.03
N PRO A 712 -38.34 -62.97 41.14
CA PRO A 712 -38.50 -64.21 40.43
C PRO A 712 -39.79 -64.82 40.95
N ASP A 713 -40.76 -65.13 40.08
CA ASP A 713 -41.96 -65.93 40.40
C ASP A 713 -41.48 -67.20 41.07
N LYS A 714 -41.75 -67.22 42.38
CA LYS A 714 -41.78 -68.49 43.13
C LYS A 714 -42.95 -69.26 42.62
N ALA A 715 -42.63 -70.32 41.94
CA ALA A 715 -43.31 -71.57 41.89
C ALA A 715 -44.86 -71.57 41.79
N LEU A 716 -45.35 -71.91 40.66
CA LEU A 716 -46.48 -72.81 40.63
C LEU A 716 -45.99 -74.19 40.12
N LYS A 717 -45.54 -75.00 41.07
CA LYS A 717 -45.78 -76.46 40.99
C LYS A 717 -47.20 -76.64 41.32
N VAL A 718 -48.00 -77.16 40.46
CA VAL A 718 -48.98 -78.19 40.71
C VAL A 718 -49.33 -78.88 39.43
N SER A 719 -49.13 -80.23 39.51
CA SER A 719 -49.61 -81.37 38.73
C SER A 719 -49.49 -81.32 37.20
#